data_25fc9feb773040047e7fac1aa9ed5ac4
#
_entry.id   25fc9feb773040047e7fac1aa9ed5ac4
#
_cell.length_a   1.000
_cell.length_b   1.000
_cell.length_c   1.000
_cell.angle_alpha   90.00
_cell.angle_beta   90.00
_cell.angle_gamma   90.00
#
_symmetry.space_group_name_H-M   'P 1'
#
loop_
_entity.id
_entity.type
_entity.pdbx_description
1 polymer ?
#
loop_
_entity_poly.entity_id
_entity_poly.type
_entity_poly.pdbx_seq_one_letter_code
_entity_poly.pdbx_strand_id
1 'polypeptide(L)'
;MCARAFYFCIYNMKTVKTLENKALKSWLLRDVEEMEGPHEAKGHHPQHSWWQVMCLTGVDYFSTLGYQPGIAFLAAGALSPIATFVLVLLTLFGALPIYNRVATESPHGQGSISMLESLLSRWKSKLFVLALLGFVATDFVITITLSAADASEHIIHNPFVEEHINFLDHPVWITLFLILVLGLVFLKGFKEAIGIAVFLVTVYLLLNLIVIVTGFYEIVIRPELLTNWKEALFTVTTETGTIESRSLLMIVGLSLLVFPKLALGLSGFETGVAVMPLVKNPNRIGNTRKLLMSAALIMSFFLICSSLITSILIPASEYAEGGKARGRALAYIAHEYLGDYFGTAYDISTILILWFAGASAMAGLLNIVPRYLPRYGMAPNWARATRPLVLVFSTICFVVTIIFKADVEAQGGAYATGVLVLMTSAAIAVTISAWAKRQSAKWLYLIIALVFAYTTITNVIERPDGIKIASFFIFAIVLASFISRALRSTELRVEKIEFDEQAKVFINEMAEGEIRIVTNRRETGDIEEYRLKEYEKRVDNHIPSSDPILFYEIELGDASEFKGKLKIRGVDIEGYRILRTEAPAVPNAIAALLMHLRDKTGKIPHVYFGWSEGNPASYLIRYILFGEGDTAPVTREILRQAEPDPELRPSVHVGG
;
A
#
# COMPACT_ATOMS: atom_id res chain seq x y z
N MET A 1 -13.77 -34.13 -12.83
CA MET A 1 -14.73 -33.70 -11.77
C MET A 1 -14.44 -32.29 -11.25
N CYS A 2 -13.20 -31.91 -10.99
CA CYS A 2 -12.83 -30.54 -10.53
C CYS A 2 -13.19 -29.40 -11.50
N ALA A 3 -13.03 -29.59 -12.81
CA ALA A 3 -13.37 -28.55 -13.80
C ALA A 3 -14.88 -28.23 -13.86
N ARG A 4 -15.75 -29.21 -13.64
CA ARG A 4 -17.19 -29.01 -13.55
C ARG A 4 -17.60 -28.28 -12.26
N ALA A 5 -16.93 -28.55 -11.14
CA ALA A 5 -17.19 -27.86 -9.88
C ALA A 5 -16.73 -26.39 -9.95
N PHE A 6 -15.62 -26.09 -10.63
CA PHE A 6 -15.12 -24.74 -10.83
C PHE A 6 -16.02 -23.93 -11.79
N TYR A 7 -16.51 -24.56 -12.87
CA TYR A 7 -17.49 -23.95 -13.78
C TYR A 7 -18.86 -23.73 -13.10
N PHE A 8 -19.27 -24.63 -12.22
CA PHE A 8 -20.53 -24.51 -11.46
C PHE A 8 -20.45 -23.42 -10.39
N CYS A 9 -19.28 -23.22 -9.78
CA CYS A 9 -19.04 -22.11 -8.85
C CYS A 9 -19.01 -20.75 -9.58
N ILE A 10 -18.40 -20.67 -10.76
CA ILE A 10 -18.38 -19.46 -11.60
C ILE A 10 -19.79 -19.17 -12.19
N TYR A 11 -20.52 -20.20 -12.57
CA TYR A 11 -21.89 -20.08 -13.11
C TYR A 11 -22.90 -19.69 -12.03
N ASN A 12 -22.78 -20.20 -10.80
CA ASN A 12 -23.60 -19.78 -9.66
C ASN A 12 -23.25 -18.39 -9.14
N MET A 13 -22.01 -17.90 -9.27
CA MET A 13 -21.71 -16.47 -9.05
C MET A 13 -22.35 -15.54 -10.09
N LYS A 14 -22.66 -16.04 -11.30
CA LYS A 14 -23.47 -15.31 -12.31
C LYS A 14 -24.98 -15.42 -12.07
N THR A 15 -25.46 -16.44 -11.35
CA THR A 15 -26.89 -16.69 -11.10
C THR A 15 -27.41 -16.21 -9.74
N VAL A 16 -26.58 -15.58 -8.90
CA VAL A 16 -27.08 -14.71 -7.82
C VAL A 16 -27.58 -13.38 -8.41
N LYS A 17 -28.34 -13.48 -9.48
CA LYS A 17 -29.02 -12.38 -10.18
C LYS A 17 -30.38 -11.99 -9.55
N THR A 18 -30.73 -12.57 -8.42
CA THR A 18 -32.08 -12.40 -7.84
C THR A 18 -32.02 -11.84 -6.43
N LEU A 19 -31.49 -10.66 -6.29
CA LEU A 19 -31.74 -9.61 -5.28
C LEU A 19 -30.84 -8.41 -5.59
N GLU A 20 -30.76 -8.02 -6.85
CA GLU A 20 -30.16 -6.73 -7.21
C GLU A 20 -31.10 -5.62 -6.74
N ASN A 21 -30.97 -5.26 -5.46
CA ASN A 21 -31.52 -4.01 -5.01
C ASN A 21 -30.72 -2.90 -5.71
N LYS A 22 -31.26 -2.41 -6.85
CA LYS A 22 -30.61 -1.37 -7.69
C LYS A 22 -30.18 -0.16 -6.84
N ALA A 23 -30.92 0.11 -5.78
CA ALA A 23 -30.62 1.17 -4.83
C ALA A 23 -29.35 0.88 -3.99
N LEU A 24 -29.16 -0.36 -3.51
CA LEU A 24 -27.97 -0.75 -2.74
C LEU A 24 -26.72 -0.74 -3.63
N LYS A 25 -26.82 -1.26 -4.85
CA LYS A 25 -25.71 -1.27 -5.82
C LYS A 25 -25.32 0.15 -6.23
N SER A 26 -26.30 1.02 -6.51
CA SER A 26 -26.04 2.43 -6.82
C SER A 26 -25.47 3.19 -5.64
N TRP A 27 -25.86 2.86 -4.40
CA TRP A 27 -25.29 3.45 -3.20
C TRP A 27 -23.84 2.98 -2.95
N LEU A 28 -23.55 1.68 -3.07
CA LEU A 28 -22.21 1.12 -2.89
C LEU A 28 -21.21 1.65 -3.92
N LEU A 29 -21.62 1.78 -5.18
CA LEU A 29 -20.73 2.14 -6.30
C LEU A 29 -20.87 3.63 -6.71
N ARG A 30 -21.44 4.48 -5.88
CA ARG A 30 -21.74 5.88 -6.22
C ARG A 30 -20.50 6.72 -6.50
N ASP A 31 -19.38 6.42 -5.82
CA ASP A 31 -18.16 7.23 -5.85
C ASP A 31 -17.01 6.46 -6.55
N VAL A 32 -17.30 5.82 -7.69
CA VAL A 32 -16.26 5.22 -8.53
C VAL A 32 -15.57 6.35 -9.29
N GLU A 33 -14.50 6.89 -8.71
CA GLU A 33 -13.64 7.86 -9.37
C GLU A 33 -12.54 7.15 -10.19
N GLU A 34 -12.18 7.74 -11.34
CA GLU A 34 -10.94 7.36 -12.02
C GLU A 34 -9.75 7.88 -11.18
N MET A 35 -9.20 7.02 -10.35
CA MET A 35 -8.03 7.38 -9.58
C MET A 35 -6.81 7.58 -10.47
N GLU A 36 -6.06 8.62 -10.14
CA GLU A 36 -4.77 8.90 -10.76
C GLU A 36 -3.83 7.71 -10.61
N GLY A 37 -3.15 7.36 -11.69
CA GLY A 37 -2.09 6.35 -11.62
C GLY A 37 -0.91 6.81 -10.74
N PRO A 38 -0.02 5.91 -10.36
CA PRO A 38 1.10 6.24 -9.48
C PRO A 38 2.08 7.27 -10.07
N HIS A 39 2.00 7.57 -11.36
CA HIS A 39 2.85 8.54 -12.06
C HIS A 39 2.08 9.71 -12.69
N GLU A 40 0.79 9.84 -12.40
CA GLU A 40 -0.08 10.89 -12.96
C GLU A 40 -0.54 11.84 -11.85
N ALA A 41 -0.59 13.14 -12.16
CA ALA A 41 -1.13 14.18 -11.27
C ALA A 41 -2.21 14.94 -12.03
N LYS A 42 -3.46 14.46 -11.96
CA LYS A 42 -4.61 15.08 -12.66
C LYS A 42 -5.58 15.80 -11.71
N GLY A 43 -5.52 15.56 -10.40
CA GLY A 43 -6.48 16.06 -9.43
C GLY A 43 -6.15 17.46 -8.88
N HIS A 44 -7.16 18.29 -8.72
CA HIS A 44 -7.09 19.51 -7.93
C HIS A 44 -7.39 19.19 -6.45
N HIS A 45 -6.38 18.71 -5.72
CA HIS A 45 -6.51 18.58 -4.28
C HIS A 45 -6.44 19.96 -3.60
N PRO A 46 -7.27 20.24 -2.59
CA PRO A 46 -7.14 21.47 -1.80
C PRO A 46 -5.75 21.50 -1.14
N GLN A 47 -5.02 22.60 -1.37
CA GLN A 47 -3.64 22.74 -0.89
C GLN A 47 -3.62 23.57 0.40
N HIS A 48 -2.85 23.08 1.38
CA HIS A 48 -2.72 23.66 2.71
C HIS A 48 -1.27 23.99 3.05
N SER A 49 -1.07 24.80 4.09
CA SER A 49 0.25 25.11 4.60
C SER A 49 0.92 23.85 5.14
N TRP A 50 2.23 23.73 4.99
CA TRP A 50 3.00 22.55 5.38
C TRP A 50 2.81 22.14 6.85
N TRP A 51 2.66 23.11 7.76
CA TRP A 51 2.45 22.84 9.19
C TRP A 51 1.04 22.28 9.49
N GLN A 52 0.01 22.68 8.71
CA GLN A 52 -1.32 22.10 8.82
C GLN A 52 -1.34 20.65 8.31
N VAL A 53 -0.64 20.40 7.20
CA VAL A 53 -0.48 19.04 6.66
C VAL A 53 0.38 18.20 7.61
N MET A 54 1.38 18.80 8.29
CA MET A 54 2.14 18.13 9.34
C MET A 54 1.23 17.64 10.48
N CYS A 55 0.27 18.44 10.93
CA CYS A 55 -0.68 18.00 11.94
C CYS A 55 -1.59 16.88 11.43
N LEU A 56 -1.99 16.89 10.16
CA LEU A 56 -2.82 15.83 9.58
C LEU A 56 -2.09 14.46 9.59
N THR A 57 -0.83 14.42 9.20
CA THR A 57 -0.01 13.18 9.31
C THR A 57 0.49 12.94 10.72
N GLY A 58 0.61 14.01 11.48
CA GLY A 58 1.07 13.99 12.87
C GLY A 58 0.09 13.31 13.82
N VAL A 59 -1.22 13.21 13.48
CA VAL A 59 -2.14 12.43 14.32
C VAL A 59 -1.72 10.97 14.43
N ASP A 60 -1.22 10.37 13.34
CA ASP A 60 -0.67 9.03 13.34
C ASP A 60 0.69 8.98 14.05
N TYR A 61 1.59 9.93 13.73
CA TYR A 61 2.94 9.93 14.28
C TYR A 61 2.98 10.30 15.77
N PHE A 62 2.26 11.36 16.20
CA PHE A 62 2.30 11.80 17.60
C PHE A 62 1.44 10.93 18.53
N SER A 63 0.42 10.23 18.02
CA SER A 63 -0.37 9.30 18.82
C SER A 63 0.46 8.16 19.40
N THR A 64 1.59 7.82 18.77
CA THR A 64 2.51 6.80 19.29
C THR A 64 3.06 7.12 20.68
N LEU A 65 3.03 8.39 21.12
CA LEU A 65 3.37 8.76 22.50
C LEU A 65 2.44 8.13 23.54
N GLY A 66 1.20 7.75 23.17
CA GLY A 66 0.27 7.07 24.07
C GLY A 66 0.82 5.74 24.57
N TYR A 67 1.33 4.91 23.67
CA TYR A 67 1.74 3.54 23.97
C TYR A 67 3.27 3.30 23.93
N GLN A 68 4.02 4.11 23.13
CA GLN A 68 5.45 3.87 22.91
C GLN A 68 6.31 3.86 24.19
N PRO A 69 6.14 4.78 25.18
CA PRO A 69 6.95 4.76 26.38
C PRO A 69 6.74 3.50 27.22
N GLY A 70 5.49 3.00 27.31
CA GLY A 70 5.15 1.75 27.99
C GLY A 70 5.79 0.54 27.33
N ILE A 71 5.63 0.41 26.00
CA ILE A 71 6.24 -0.67 25.19
C ILE A 71 7.77 -0.61 25.29
N ALA A 72 8.36 0.59 25.30
CA ALA A 72 9.81 0.76 25.45
C ALA A 72 10.31 0.26 26.80
N PHE A 73 9.58 0.55 27.89
CA PHE A 73 9.93 0.07 29.22
C PHE A 73 9.78 -1.46 29.32
N LEU A 74 8.70 -2.04 28.82
CA LEU A 74 8.52 -3.49 28.79
C LEU A 74 9.62 -4.21 27.99
N ALA A 75 10.07 -3.61 26.89
CA ALA A 75 11.11 -4.19 26.04
C ALA A 75 12.54 -4.03 26.59
N ALA A 76 12.84 -2.93 27.29
CA ALA A 76 14.21 -2.50 27.65
C ALA A 76 14.43 -2.24 29.15
N GLY A 77 13.37 -2.18 29.97
CA GLY A 77 13.45 -1.85 31.39
C GLY A 77 14.17 -0.52 31.63
N ALA A 78 15.12 -0.50 32.54
CA ALA A 78 15.94 0.69 32.86
C ALA A 78 16.77 1.19 31.67
N LEU A 79 17.02 0.36 30.64
CA LEU A 79 17.73 0.74 29.40
C LEU A 79 16.85 1.54 28.42
N SER A 80 15.53 1.61 28.66
CA SER A 80 14.55 2.24 27.76
C SER A 80 14.94 3.65 27.28
N PRO A 81 15.41 4.58 28.13
CA PRO A 81 15.80 5.91 27.67
C PRO A 81 16.99 5.89 26.69
N ILE A 82 17.95 4.99 26.91
CA ILE A 82 19.13 4.88 26.06
C ILE A 82 18.77 4.22 24.72
N ALA A 83 17.95 3.15 24.76
CA ALA A 83 17.45 2.51 23.55
C ALA A 83 16.56 3.48 22.73
N THR A 84 15.73 4.29 23.40
CA THR A 84 14.93 5.36 22.74
C THR A 84 15.84 6.43 22.14
N PHE A 85 16.93 6.79 22.79
CA PHE A 85 17.91 7.74 22.22
C PHE A 85 18.56 7.18 20.93
N VAL A 86 18.92 5.90 20.92
CA VAL A 86 19.41 5.23 19.69
C VAL A 86 18.36 5.27 18.58
N LEU A 87 17.09 5.00 18.91
CA LEU A 87 15.99 5.11 17.96
C LEU A 87 15.85 6.53 17.39
N VAL A 88 15.96 7.55 18.24
CA VAL A 88 15.92 8.96 17.82
C VAL A 88 17.09 9.31 16.89
N LEU A 89 18.29 8.80 17.16
CA LEU A 89 19.42 8.97 16.24
C LEU A 89 19.14 8.32 14.88
N LEU A 90 18.57 7.12 14.85
CA LEU A 90 18.13 6.47 13.61
C LEU A 90 17.03 7.27 12.89
N THR A 91 16.11 7.88 13.63
CA THR A 91 15.07 8.74 13.08
C THR A 91 15.66 9.95 12.37
N LEU A 92 16.53 10.71 13.06
CA LEU A 92 17.07 11.97 12.56
C LEU A 92 18.16 11.79 11.49
N PHE A 93 19.04 10.80 11.65
CA PHE A 93 20.18 10.58 10.77
C PHE A 93 19.99 9.43 9.78
N GLY A 94 18.97 8.59 9.96
CA GLY A 94 18.62 7.49 9.06
C GLY A 94 17.34 7.79 8.27
N ALA A 95 16.18 7.76 8.93
CA ALA A 95 14.88 7.89 8.28
C ALA A 95 14.69 9.26 7.61
N LEU A 96 14.96 10.35 8.29
CA LEU A 96 14.75 11.70 7.76
C LEU A 96 15.54 11.98 6.47
N PRO A 97 16.86 11.67 6.33
CA PRO A 97 17.57 11.80 5.07
C PRO A 97 17.00 10.96 3.94
N ILE A 98 16.60 9.72 4.22
CA ILE A 98 15.99 8.82 3.23
C ILE A 98 14.69 9.41 2.72
N TYR A 99 13.75 9.78 3.61
CA TYR A 99 12.45 10.31 3.20
C TYR A 99 12.51 11.72 2.60
N ASN A 100 13.48 12.54 2.97
CA ASN A 100 13.79 13.78 2.26
C ASN A 100 14.19 13.52 0.80
N ARG A 101 14.84 12.39 0.54
CA ARG A 101 15.20 11.96 -0.81
C ARG A 101 14.01 11.38 -1.55
N VAL A 102 13.22 10.52 -0.89
CA VAL A 102 11.96 9.99 -1.43
C VAL A 102 11.03 11.13 -1.87
N ALA A 103 10.84 12.15 -1.02
CA ALA A 103 10.06 13.34 -1.35
C ALA A 103 10.55 14.08 -2.59
N THR A 104 11.86 14.04 -2.87
CA THR A 104 12.45 14.67 -4.06
C THR A 104 12.20 13.86 -5.33
N GLU A 105 12.26 12.54 -5.24
CA GLU A 105 12.15 11.63 -6.38
C GLU A 105 10.70 11.20 -6.66
N SER A 106 9.80 11.38 -5.67
CA SER A 106 8.38 11.07 -5.76
C SER A 106 7.51 12.30 -5.44
N PRO A 107 7.55 13.38 -6.26
CA PRO A 107 6.93 14.67 -5.94
C PRO A 107 5.40 14.67 -5.95
N HIS A 108 4.79 13.58 -6.40
CA HIS A 108 3.33 13.39 -6.44
C HIS A 108 2.79 12.56 -5.26
N GLY A 109 3.59 12.34 -4.21
CA GLY A 109 3.16 11.65 -3.00
C GLY A 109 2.99 10.14 -3.15
N GLN A 110 3.75 9.53 -4.05
CA GLN A 110 3.64 8.08 -4.32
C GLN A 110 4.54 7.23 -3.43
N GLY A 111 5.38 7.87 -2.62
CA GLY A 111 6.24 7.22 -1.65
C GLY A 111 7.36 6.35 -2.25
N SER A 112 7.87 5.46 -1.42
CA SER A 112 8.96 4.55 -1.76
C SER A 112 8.56 3.46 -2.76
N ILE A 113 7.28 3.06 -2.76
CA ILE A 113 6.74 1.99 -3.62
C ILE A 113 6.90 2.35 -5.10
N SER A 114 6.55 3.59 -5.48
CA SER A 114 6.65 4.02 -6.89
C SER A 114 8.10 4.17 -7.36
N MET A 115 9.02 4.53 -6.46
CA MET A 115 10.45 4.54 -6.78
C MET A 115 10.95 3.14 -7.14
N LEU A 116 10.55 2.12 -6.36
CA LEU A 116 10.93 0.74 -6.62
C LEU A 116 10.24 0.17 -7.85
N GLU A 117 8.99 0.55 -8.11
CA GLU A 117 8.29 0.21 -9.34
C GLU A 117 9.06 0.69 -10.58
N SER A 118 9.59 1.91 -10.56
CA SER A 118 10.35 2.48 -11.66
C SER A 118 11.76 1.90 -11.84
N LEU A 119 12.35 1.35 -10.77
CA LEU A 119 13.70 0.76 -10.78
C LEU A 119 13.73 -0.71 -11.20
N LEU A 120 12.61 -1.40 -11.06
CA LEU A 120 12.44 -2.79 -11.45
C LEU A 120 11.64 -2.88 -12.75
N SER A 121 11.77 -4.00 -13.49
CA SER A 121 11.09 -4.19 -14.75
C SER A 121 10.16 -5.40 -14.74
N ARG A 122 9.10 -5.36 -15.53
CA ARG A 122 8.16 -6.45 -15.79
C ARG A 122 7.55 -7.03 -14.51
N TRP A 123 7.29 -8.32 -14.49
CA TRP A 123 6.67 -9.04 -13.37
C TRP A 123 7.42 -8.89 -12.04
N LYS A 124 8.75 -8.76 -12.05
CA LYS A 124 9.53 -8.55 -10.83
C LYS A 124 9.10 -7.27 -10.10
N SER A 125 8.89 -6.19 -10.85
CA SER A 125 8.35 -4.93 -10.31
C SER A 125 6.97 -5.13 -9.69
N LYS A 126 6.05 -5.75 -10.43
CA LYS A 126 4.65 -5.91 -9.96
C LYS A 126 4.54 -6.82 -8.73
N LEU A 127 5.25 -7.95 -8.71
CA LEU A 127 5.27 -8.84 -7.54
C LEU A 127 5.88 -8.16 -6.31
N PHE A 128 6.94 -7.39 -6.51
CA PHE A 128 7.56 -6.66 -5.42
C PHE A 128 6.62 -5.57 -4.88
N VAL A 129 5.94 -4.82 -5.76
CA VAL A 129 4.90 -3.86 -5.36
C VAL A 129 3.77 -4.54 -4.59
N LEU A 130 3.30 -5.72 -5.03
CA LEU A 130 2.27 -6.47 -4.30
C LEU A 130 2.73 -6.90 -2.90
N ALA A 131 3.98 -7.33 -2.76
CA ALA A 131 4.55 -7.66 -1.46
C ALA A 131 4.63 -6.43 -0.54
N LEU A 132 5.10 -5.29 -1.06
CA LEU A 132 5.12 -4.04 -0.32
C LEU A 132 3.72 -3.55 0.05
N LEU A 133 2.74 -3.68 -0.85
CA LEU A 133 1.33 -3.37 -0.55
C LEU A 133 0.78 -4.26 0.57
N GLY A 134 1.23 -5.51 0.67
CA GLY A 134 0.90 -6.39 1.78
C GLY A 134 1.44 -5.87 3.12
N PHE A 135 2.68 -5.39 3.15
CA PHE A 135 3.24 -4.75 4.34
C PHE A 135 2.55 -3.42 4.67
N VAL A 136 2.23 -2.59 3.68
CA VAL A 136 1.46 -1.34 3.86
C VAL A 136 0.07 -1.64 4.40
N ALA A 137 -0.61 -2.65 3.85
CA ALA A 137 -1.93 -3.04 4.35
C ALA A 137 -1.85 -3.55 5.80
N THR A 138 -0.82 -4.32 6.14
CA THR A 138 -0.55 -4.75 7.53
C THR A 138 -0.34 -3.53 8.42
N ASP A 139 0.53 -2.61 8.03
CA ASP A 139 0.85 -1.39 8.77
C ASP A 139 -0.42 -0.58 9.08
N PHE A 140 -1.21 -0.23 8.07
CA PHE A 140 -2.42 0.56 8.27
C PHE A 140 -3.54 -0.19 9.01
N VAL A 141 -3.74 -1.49 8.75
CA VAL A 141 -4.74 -2.29 9.48
C VAL A 141 -4.38 -2.36 10.95
N ILE A 142 -3.11 -2.63 11.26
CA ILE A 142 -2.64 -2.67 12.64
C ILE A 142 -2.70 -1.28 13.28
N THR A 143 -2.38 -0.19 12.56
CA THR A 143 -2.57 1.18 13.07
C THR A 143 -4.02 1.42 13.50
N ILE A 144 -5.02 1.00 12.71
CA ILE A 144 -6.43 1.15 13.07
C ILE A 144 -6.76 0.33 14.33
N THR A 145 -6.37 -0.93 14.37
CA THR A 145 -6.74 -1.85 15.45
C THR A 145 -5.99 -1.57 16.74
N LEU A 146 -4.69 -1.26 16.66
CA LEU A 146 -3.85 -0.89 17.79
C LEU A 146 -4.30 0.45 18.39
N SER A 147 -4.53 1.47 17.58
CA SER A 147 -5.02 2.77 18.08
C SER A 147 -6.39 2.65 18.74
N ALA A 148 -7.28 1.81 18.21
CA ALA A 148 -8.58 1.58 18.82
C ALA A 148 -8.45 0.76 20.13
N ALA A 149 -7.51 -0.20 20.18
CA ALA A 149 -7.22 -0.98 21.39
C ALA A 149 -6.61 -0.10 22.49
N ASP A 150 -5.63 0.74 22.15
CA ASP A 150 -5.02 1.68 23.09
C ASP A 150 -6.04 2.71 23.61
N ALA A 151 -6.90 3.21 22.74
CA ALA A 151 -8.02 4.07 23.16
C ALA A 151 -8.96 3.34 24.12
N SER A 152 -9.19 2.03 23.95
CA SER A 152 -10.02 1.25 24.88
C SER A 152 -9.39 1.10 26.26
N GLU A 153 -8.06 0.93 26.35
CA GLU A 153 -7.32 0.92 27.61
C GLU A 153 -7.49 2.24 28.38
N HIS A 154 -7.42 3.39 27.70
CA HIS A 154 -7.68 4.68 28.31
C HIS A 154 -9.12 4.86 28.77
N ILE A 155 -10.10 4.24 28.10
CA ILE A 155 -11.52 4.27 28.53
C ILE A 155 -11.73 3.42 29.76
N ILE A 156 -11.24 2.17 29.77
CA ILE A 156 -11.47 1.20 30.82
C ILE A 156 -10.85 1.64 32.16
N HIS A 157 -9.59 2.10 32.10
CA HIS A 157 -8.84 2.46 33.30
C HIS A 157 -8.99 3.93 33.70
N ASN A 158 -9.95 4.67 33.13
CA ASN A 158 -10.25 6.01 33.59
C ASN A 158 -11.03 5.94 34.91
N PRO A 159 -10.60 6.63 35.99
CA PRO A 159 -11.24 6.51 37.31
C PRO A 159 -12.74 6.83 37.29
N PHE A 160 -13.20 7.78 36.49
CA PHE A 160 -14.62 8.12 36.38
C PHE A 160 -15.45 7.06 35.66
N VAL A 161 -14.83 6.23 34.81
CA VAL A 161 -15.49 5.13 34.09
C VAL A 161 -15.47 3.88 34.93
N GLU A 162 -14.35 3.54 35.56
CA GLU A 162 -14.14 2.36 36.38
C GLU A 162 -15.12 2.32 37.57
N GLU A 163 -15.38 3.49 38.21
CA GLU A 163 -16.33 3.59 39.33
C GLU A 163 -17.80 3.38 38.95
N HIS A 164 -18.19 3.65 37.69
CA HIS A 164 -19.61 3.72 37.31
C HIS A 164 -20.06 2.65 36.31
N ILE A 165 -19.14 1.96 35.63
CA ILE A 165 -19.49 1.09 34.50
C ILE A 165 -18.76 -0.25 34.51
N ASN A 166 -19.14 -1.14 35.43
CA ASN A 166 -18.65 -2.54 35.51
C ASN A 166 -18.91 -3.39 34.23
N PHE A 167 -19.70 -2.89 33.30
CA PHE A 167 -20.05 -3.54 32.01
C PHE A 167 -18.95 -3.36 30.94
N LEU A 168 -18.09 -2.34 31.04
CA LEU A 168 -17.08 -1.99 30.07
C LEU A 168 -15.72 -2.68 30.28
N ASP A 169 -15.65 -3.71 31.12
CA ASP A 169 -14.41 -4.43 31.43
C ASP A 169 -13.96 -5.44 30.34
N HIS A 170 -14.30 -5.14 29.08
CA HIS A 170 -13.93 -5.98 27.94
C HIS A 170 -13.29 -5.16 26.82
N PRO A 171 -11.95 -5.08 26.75
CA PRO A 171 -11.23 -4.26 25.75
C PRO A 171 -11.61 -4.61 24.31
N VAL A 172 -11.87 -5.88 24.01
CA VAL A 172 -12.26 -6.33 22.67
C VAL A 172 -13.56 -5.66 22.19
N TRP A 173 -14.60 -5.61 23.04
CA TRP A 173 -15.88 -5.03 22.64
C TRP A 173 -15.83 -3.53 22.42
N ILE A 174 -15.08 -2.81 23.26
CA ILE A 174 -14.89 -1.35 23.11
C ILE A 174 -14.10 -1.07 21.84
N THR A 175 -13.02 -1.83 21.60
CA THR A 175 -12.21 -1.70 20.39
C THR A 175 -13.04 -1.95 19.12
N LEU A 176 -13.84 -3.03 19.10
CA LEU A 176 -14.76 -3.32 17.98
C LEU A 176 -15.78 -2.20 17.78
N PHE A 177 -16.31 -1.62 18.85
CA PHE A 177 -17.22 -0.49 18.78
C PHE A 177 -16.56 0.76 18.19
N LEU A 178 -15.34 1.09 18.62
CA LEU A 178 -14.58 2.23 18.08
C LEU A 178 -14.29 2.07 16.58
N ILE A 179 -13.91 0.85 16.15
CA ILE A 179 -13.70 0.52 14.73
C ILE A 179 -15.03 0.59 13.94
N LEU A 180 -16.13 0.12 14.52
CA LEU A 180 -17.45 0.22 13.90
C LEU A 180 -17.84 1.69 13.67
N VAL A 181 -17.69 2.54 14.69
CA VAL A 181 -17.96 3.98 14.56
C VAL A 181 -17.09 4.60 13.47
N LEU A 182 -15.81 4.26 13.42
CA LEU A 182 -14.90 4.70 12.37
C LEU A 182 -15.40 4.29 10.98
N GLY A 183 -15.75 3.03 10.78
CA GLY A 183 -16.31 2.52 9.53
C GLY A 183 -17.59 3.26 9.11
N LEU A 184 -18.51 3.51 10.05
CA LEU A 184 -19.74 4.26 9.79
C LEU A 184 -19.50 5.70 9.37
N VAL A 185 -18.50 6.38 9.97
CA VAL A 185 -18.11 7.74 9.59
C VAL A 185 -17.57 7.75 8.16
N PHE A 186 -16.74 6.77 7.78
CA PHE A 186 -16.23 6.66 6.40
C PHE A 186 -17.33 6.31 5.38
N LEU A 187 -18.30 5.48 5.75
CA LEU A 187 -19.46 5.18 4.89
C LEU A 187 -20.34 6.40 4.60
N LYS A 188 -20.40 7.37 5.54
CA LYS A 188 -21.07 8.66 5.31
C LYS A 188 -20.29 9.61 4.41
N GLY A 189 -19.01 9.39 4.19
CA GLY A 189 -18.10 10.24 3.44
C GLY A 189 -17.26 11.13 4.36
N PHE A 190 -16.23 10.54 4.92
CA PHE A 190 -15.22 11.28 5.70
C PHE A 190 -14.45 12.19 4.75
N LYS A 191 -14.49 13.49 5.03
CA LYS A 191 -13.60 14.47 4.41
C LYS A 191 -12.52 14.81 5.42
N GLU A 192 -11.25 14.75 5.00
CA GLU A 192 -10.12 15.08 5.85
C GLU A 192 -10.30 16.46 6.49
N ALA A 193 -10.53 16.46 7.80
CA ALA A 193 -10.75 17.67 8.56
C ALA A 193 -9.41 18.16 9.13
N ILE A 194 -8.57 18.75 8.27
CA ILE A 194 -7.25 19.29 8.65
C ILE A 194 -7.36 20.22 9.88
N GLY A 195 -8.43 21.01 9.97
CA GLY A 195 -8.64 21.87 11.13
C GLY A 195 -8.82 21.11 12.44
N ILE A 196 -9.52 19.96 12.41
CA ILE A 196 -9.67 19.09 13.59
C ILE A 196 -8.32 18.45 13.94
N ALA A 197 -7.57 17.97 12.96
CA ALA A 197 -6.23 17.40 13.19
C ALA A 197 -5.28 18.42 13.86
N VAL A 198 -5.27 19.67 13.40
CA VAL A 198 -4.49 20.76 14.02
C VAL A 198 -4.89 20.96 15.48
N PHE A 199 -6.19 21.02 15.77
CA PHE A 199 -6.68 21.19 17.13
C PHE A 199 -6.27 20.01 18.02
N LEU A 200 -6.53 18.78 17.60
CA LEU A 200 -6.23 17.57 18.37
C LEU A 200 -4.73 17.44 18.66
N VAL A 201 -3.88 17.59 17.65
CA VAL A 201 -2.42 17.52 17.80
C VAL A 201 -1.92 18.61 18.75
N THR A 202 -2.43 19.84 18.63
CA THR A 202 -2.02 20.95 19.49
C THR A 202 -2.37 20.67 20.95
N VAL A 203 -3.61 20.28 21.23
CA VAL A 203 -4.06 19.96 22.60
C VAL A 203 -3.27 18.79 23.16
N TYR A 204 -3.11 17.72 22.39
CA TYR A 204 -2.40 16.53 22.82
C TYR A 204 -0.92 16.81 23.15
N LEU A 205 -0.19 17.52 22.29
CA LEU A 205 1.20 17.87 22.56
C LEU A 205 1.35 18.83 23.75
N LEU A 206 0.41 19.76 23.93
CA LEU A 206 0.40 20.63 25.11
C LEU A 206 0.20 19.86 26.41
N LEU A 207 -0.76 18.92 26.45
CA LEU A 207 -0.98 18.09 27.63
C LEU A 207 0.23 17.19 27.90
N ASN A 208 0.83 16.58 26.88
CA ASN A 208 2.08 15.83 27.01
C ASN A 208 3.24 16.69 27.54
N LEU A 209 3.35 17.94 27.07
CA LEU A 209 4.37 18.86 27.56
C LEU A 209 4.20 19.14 29.06
N ILE A 210 2.95 19.36 29.54
CA ILE A 210 2.65 19.56 30.95
C ILE A 210 3.07 18.31 31.77
N VAL A 211 2.69 17.11 31.31
CA VAL A 211 3.06 15.85 31.97
C VAL A 211 4.58 15.70 32.05
N ILE A 212 5.30 16.01 30.96
CA ILE A 212 6.78 15.96 30.93
C ILE A 212 7.40 16.94 31.90
N VAL A 213 6.94 18.20 31.91
CA VAL A 213 7.44 19.24 32.82
C VAL A 213 7.19 18.83 34.28
N THR A 214 6.00 18.33 34.60
CA THR A 214 5.67 17.81 35.93
C THR A 214 6.56 16.62 36.30
N GLY A 215 6.77 15.67 35.36
CA GLY A 215 7.64 14.52 35.61
C GLY A 215 9.09 14.93 35.91
N PHE A 216 9.65 15.89 35.18
CA PHE A 216 10.98 16.44 35.50
C PHE A 216 11.00 17.18 36.82
N TYR A 217 9.97 17.92 37.16
CA TYR A 217 9.83 18.57 38.47
C TYR A 217 9.88 17.56 39.60
N GLU A 218 9.13 16.45 39.51
CA GLU A 218 9.14 15.37 40.51
C GLU A 218 10.51 14.70 40.65
N ILE A 219 11.23 14.48 39.55
CA ILE A 219 12.60 13.94 39.59
C ILE A 219 13.58 14.88 40.30
N VAL A 220 13.42 16.20 40.12
CA VAL A 220 14.26 17.20 40.80
C VAL A 220 13.98 17.25 42.30
N ILE A 221 12.72 17.13 42.71
CA ILE A 221 12.35 17.14 44.14
C ILE A 221 12.73 15.83 44.85
N ARG A 222 12.69 14.69 44.11
CA ARG A 222 13.00 13.35 44.63
C ARG A 222 14.22 12.76 43.95
N PRO A 223 15.44 13.25 44.26
CA PRO A 223 16.67 12.79 43.58
C PRO A 223 17.00 11.31 43.82
N GLU A 224 16.44 10.72 44.87
CA GLU A 224 16.53 9.27 45.14
C GLU A 224 15.98 8.42 43.98
N LEU A 225 14.93 8.85 43.26
CA LEU A 225 14.37 8.13 42.12
C LEU A 225 15.39 8.02 40.98
N LEU A 226 16.15 9.10 40.74
CA LEU A 226 17.21 9.09 39.74
C LEU A 226 18.35 8.16 40.15
N THR A 227 18.67 8.10 41.45
CA THR A 227 19.71 7.21 41.98
C THR A 227 19.28 5.74 41.82
N ASN A 228 18.06 5.41 42.19
CA ASN A 228 17.50 4.07 42.06
C ASN A 228 17.49 3.62 40.57
N TRP A 229 17.08 4.50 39.65
CA TRP A 229 17.14 4.21 38.22
C TRP A 229 18.59 3.98 37.73
N LYS A 230 19.56 4.79 38.20
CA LYS A 230 20.99 4.59 37.85
C LYS A 230 21.48 3.25 38.38
N GLU A 231 21.13 2.88 39.61
CA GLU A 231 21.47 1.56 40.15
C GLU A 231 20.90 0.45 39.29
N ALA A 232 19.60 0.49 38.98
CA ALA A 232 18.95 -0.48 38.09
C ALA A 232 19.57 -0.51 36.66
N LEU A 233 20.13 0.60 36.19
CA LEU A 233 20.80 0.67 34.89
C LEU A 233 22.15 -0.06 34.92
N PHE A 234 22.93 0.12 35.99
CA PHE A 234 24.28 -0.41 36.10
C PHE A 234 24.39 -1.77 36.79
N THR A 235 23.27 -2.28 37.37
CA THR A 235 23.24 -3.57 38.07
C THR A 235 22.25 -4.52 37.42
N VAL A 236 22.57 -5.81 37.42
CA VAL A 236 21.68 -6.90 37.02
C VAL A 236 21.70 -7.95 38.11
N THR A 237 20.53 -8.34 38.58
CA THR A 237 20.39 -9.54 39.40
C THR A 237 20.29 -10.73 38.42
N THR A 238 21.28 -11.61 38.44
CA THR A 238 21.28 -12.84 37.65
C THR A 238 20.25 -13.83 38.21
N GLU A 239 19.87 -14.83 37.43
CA GLU A 239 18.96 -15.93 37.91
C GLU A 239 19.49 -16.65 39.15
N THR A 240 20.79 -16.60 39.38
CA THR A 240 21.49 -17.14 40.56
C THR A 240 21.45 -16.20 41.77
N GLY A 241 20.79 -15.03 41.67
CA GLY A 241 20.70 -14.04 42.76
C GLY A 241 21.98 -13.21 42.97
N THR A 242 23.00 -13.32 42.11
CA THR A 242 24.20 -12.50 42.17
C THR A 242 23.98 -11.17 41.47
N ILE A 243 24.47 -10.08 42.11
CA ILE A 243 24.41 -8.74 41.52
C ILE A 243 25.69 -8.53 40.71
N GLU A 244 25.53 -8.42 39.41
CA GLU A 244 26.64 -8.08 38.47
C GLU A 244 26.54 -6.63 38.03
N SER A 245 27.72 -5.95 37.90
CA SER A 245 27.77 -4.59 37.39
C SER A 245 27.90 -4.57 35.88
N ARG A 246 27.04 -3.78 35.20
CA ARG A 246 27.15 -3.51 33.77
C ARG A 246 28.18 -2.40 33.49
N SER A 247 29.09 -2.63 32.56
CA SER A 247 29.94 -1.56 32.04
C SER A 247 29.17 -0.63 31.09
N LEU A 248 29.62 0.58 30.92
CA LEU A 248 29.01 1.54 29.99
C LEU A 248 28.95 0.99 28.55
N LEU A 249 30.00 0.28 28.12
CA LEU A 249 30.02 -0.37 26.81
C LEU A 249 28.95 -1.47 26.69
N MET A 250 28.71 -2.22 27.76
CA MET A 250 27.65 -3.25 27.80
C MET A 250 26.25 -2.62 27.73
N ILE A 251 26.02 -1.50 28.45
CA ILE A 251 24.78 -0.74 28.41
C ILE A 251 24.48 -0.26 26.98
N VAL A 252 25.46 0.34 26.29
CA VAL A 252 25.31 0.78 24.91
C VAL A 252 25.08 -0.42 23.97
N GLY A 253 25.84 -1.51 24.14
CA GLY A 253 25.69 -2.72 23.33
C GLY A 253 24.30 -3.35 23.47
N LEU A 254 23.82 -3.49 24.71
CA LEU A 254 22.45 -3.99 24.96
C LEU A 254 21.37 -3.06 24.40
N SER A 255 21.56 -1.74 24.51
CA SER A 255 20.63 -0.78 23.94
C SER A 255 20.58 -0.87 22.40
N LEU A 256 21.72 -1.15 21.73
CA LEU A 256 21.80 -1.41 20.29
C LEU A 256 21.15 -2.74 19.89
N LEU A 257 21.05 -3.71 20.78
CA LEU A 257 20.32 -4.96 20.53
C LEU A 257 18.81 -4.83 20.74
N VAL A 258 18.39 -4.00 21.70
CA VAL A 258 16.99 -3.88 22.10
C VAL A 258 16.23 -2.81 21.32
N PHE A 259 16.90 -1.71 20.86
CA PHE A 259 16.22 -0.60 20.19
C PHE A 259 15.36 -1.02 18.98
N PRO A 260 15.64 -2.10 18.21
CA PRO A 260 14.76 -2.54 17.15
C PRO A 260 13.33 -2.85 17.60
N LYS A 261 13.15 -3.29 18.86
CA LYS A 261 11.82 -3.53 19.47
C LYS A 261 11.03 -2.23 19.67
N LEU A 262 11.69 -1.08 19.63
CA LEU A 262 11.12 0.25 19.81
C LEU A 262 10.77 0.93 18.47
N ALA A 263 10.89 0.23 17.35
CA ALA A 263 10.78 0.78 16.01
C ALA A 263 9.40 1.39 15.65
N LEU A 264 8.38 1.17 16.50
CA LEU A 264 7.10 1.88 16.40
C LEU A 264 7.26 3.41 16.35
N GLY A 265 8.22 3.95 17.08
CA GLY A 265 8.54 5.38 17.06
C GLY A 265 9.09 5.92 15.74
N LEU A 266 9.24 5.08 14.72
CA LEU A 266 9.64 5.46 13.35
C LEU A 266 8.44 5.67 12.40
N SER A 267 7.20 5.46 12.84
CA SER A 267 6.00 5.64 12.01
C SER A 267 5.85 7.07 11.47
N GLY A 268 4.99 7.26 10.50
CA GLY A 268 4.61 8.60 10.01
C GLY A 268 5.46 9.17 8.87
N PHE A 269 6.62 8.62 8.53
CA PHE A 269 7.43 9.14 7.42
C PHE A 269 6.82 8.82 6.04
N GLU A 270 6.31 7.59 5.84
CA GLU A 270 5.67 7.19 4.58
C GLU A 270 4.36 7.97 4.38
N THR A 271 3.54 8.10 5.43
CA THR A 271 2.33 8.93 5.41
C THR A 271 2.65 10.40 5.14
N GLY A 272 3.75 10.92 5.71
CA GLY A 272 4.23 12.29 5.46
C GLY A 272 4.59 12.56 3.99
N VAL A 273 5.13 11.58 3.28
CA VAL A 273 5.38 11.70 1.83
C VAL A 273 4.08 11.46 1.04
N ALA A 274 3.22 10.55 1.45
CA ALA A 274 1.97 10.26 0.75
C ALA A 274 1.02 11.47 0.67
N VAL A 275 1.06 12.37 1.65
CA VAL A 275 0.25 13.61 1.66
C VAL A 275 0.89 14.81 0.95
N MET A 276 2.03 14.64 0.27
CA MET A 276 2.65 15.73 -0.51
C MET A 276 1.71 16.47 -1.46
N PRO A 277 0.75 15.82 -2.13
CA PRO A 277 -0.21 16.53 -2.99
C PRO A 277 -1.02 17.62 -2.27
N LEU A 278 -1.24 17.48 -0.96
CA LEU A 278 -1.95 18.45 -0.12
C LEU A 278 -1.08 19.65 0.28
N VAL A 279 0.25 19.56 0.09
CA VAL A 279 1.18 20.65 0.44
C VAL A 279 1.20 21.72 -0.64
N LYS A 280 1.08 23.00 -0.22
CA LYS A 280 0.96 24.17 -1.08
C LYS A 280 2.19 24.40 -1.97
N ASN A 281 1.93 24.68 -3.27
CA ASN A 281 2.93 25.19 -4.23
C ASN A 281 3.30 26.67 -3.94
N PRO A 282 4.45 27.22 -4.45
CA PRO A 282 5.31 26.62 -5.48
C PRO A 282 6.44 25.71 -4.96
N ASN A 283 6.77 25.69 -3.69
CA ASN A 283 7.91 24.94 -3.14
C ASN A 283 7.47 23.67 -2.39
N ARG A 284 6.68 22.81 -3.05
CA ARG A 284 6.12 21.60 -2.43
C ARG A 284 7.19 20.71 -1.80
N ILE A 285 8.27 20.40 -2.53
CA ILE A 285 9.36 19.54 -2.02
C ILE A 285 10.03 20.16 -0.79
N GLY A 286 10.39 21.46 -0.85
CA GLY A 286 11.00 22.15 0.29
C GLY A 286 10.05 22.22 1.50
N ASN A 287 8.77 22.44 1.26
CA ASN A 287 7.75 22.47 2.31
C ASN A 287 7.53 21.08 2.93
N THR A 288 7.55 20.00 2.13
CA THR A 288 7.47 18.63 2.64
C THR A 288 8.70 18.27 3.48
N ARG A 289 9.89 18.68 3.07
CA ARG A 289 11.11 18.50 3.91
C ARG A 289 10.99 19.22 5.26
N LYS A 290 10.43 20.45 5.28
CA LYS A 290 10.15 21.16 6.54
C LYS A 290 9.15 20.40 7.41
N LEU A 291 8.08 19.88 6.79
CA LEU A 291 7.09 19.04 7.45
C LEU A 291 7.75 17.83 8.13
N LEU A 292 8.50 17.02 7.37
CA LEU A 292 9.16 15.81 7.88
C LEU A 292 10.17 16.15 8.99
N MET A 293 10.98 17.20 8.80
CA MET A 293 11.98 17.62 9.77
C MET A 293 11.34 18.11 11.07
N SER A 294 10.30 18.95 10.97
CA SER A 294 9.61 19.48 12.16
C SER A 294 8.90 18.37 12.93
N ALA A 295 8.21 17.47 12.24
CA ALA A 295 7.56 16.31 12.88
C ALA A 295 8.60 15.41 13.58
N ALA A 296 9.72 15.09 12.92
CA ALA A 296 10.77 14.27 13.49
C ALA A 296 11.43 14.92 14.72
N LEU A 297 11.70 16.23 14.69
CA LEU A 297 12.29 16.94 15.83
C LEU A 297 11.33 17.00 17.03
N ILE A 298 10.06 17.34 16.79
CA ILE A 298 9.03 17.37 17.84
C ILE A 298 8.92 15.98 18.47
N MET A 299 8.72 14.94 17.65
CA MET A 299 8.57 13.58 18.16
C MET A 299 9.81 13.10 18.91
N SER A 300 11.02 13.39 18.41
CA SER A 300 12.29 13.05 19.06
C SER A 300 12.40 13.64 20.46
N PHE A 301 12.03 14.91 20.61
CA PHE A 301 11.99 15.58 21.91
C PHE A 301 11.02 14.88 22.88
N PHE A 302 9.79 14.67 22.44
CA PHE A 302 8.78 14.04 23.29
C PHE A 302 9.12 12.59 23.63
N LEU A 303 9.67 11.81 22.70
CA LEU A 303 10.06 10.41 22.94
C LEU A 303 11.18 10.29 23.98
N ILE A 304 12.23 11.11 23.87
CA ILE A 304 13.34 11.06 24.83
C ILE A 304 12.84 11.46 26.22
N CYS A 305 12.13 12.58 26.32
CA CYS A 305 11.65 13.09 27.60
C CYS A 305 10.64 12.14 28.24
N SER A 306 9.66 11.62 27.48
CA SER A 306 8.69 10.68 27.99
C SER A 306 9.31 9.36 28.42
N SER A 307 10.23 8.80 27.63
CA SER A 307 10.94 7.57 28.00
C SER A 307 11.73 7.72 29.29
N LEU A 308 12.35 8.89 29.50
CA LEU A 308 13.13 9.15 30.72
C LEU A 308 12.22 9.24 31.95
N ILE A 309 11.16 10.07 31.91
CA ILE A 309 10.26 10.26 33.05
C ILE A 309 9.50 8.96 33.40
N THR A 310 9.02 8.21 32.39
CA THR A 310 8.29 6.96 32.62
C THR A 310 9.18 5.86 33.20
N SER A 311 10.46 5.82 32.81
CA SER A 311 11.42 4.83 33.35
C SER A 311 11.89 5.16 34.76
N ILE A 312 11.83 6.44 35.20
CA ILE A 312 12.26 6.87 36.54
C ILE A 312 11.11 6.92 37.52
N LEU A 313 9.93 7.41 37.12
CA LEU A 313 8.81 7.69 38.02
C LEU A 313 7.88 6.50 38.22
N ILE A 314 7.78 5.58 37.26
CA ILE A 314 6.83 4.49 37.31
C ILE A 314 7.52 3.22 37.84
N PRO A 315 7.04 2.63 38.94
CA PRO A 315 7.54 1.35 39.42
C PRO A 315 7.33 0.23 38.39
N ALA A 316 8.28 -0.70 38.30
CA ALA A 316 8.18 -1.84 37.36
C ALA A 316 6.94 -2.69 37.54
N SER A 317 6.42 -2.78 38.79
CA SER A 317 5.19 -3.49 39.12
C SER A 317 3.95 -2.93 38.41
N GLU A 318 3.91 -1.61 38.13
CA GLU A 318 2.79 -0.96 37.47
C GLU A 318 2.72 -1.22 35.96
N TYR A 319 3.81 -1.76 35.39
CA TYR A 319 3.84 -2.23 33.98
C TYR A 319 3.43 -3.71 33.84
N ALA A 320 3.38 -4.47 34.95
CA ALA A 320 2.99 -5.86 34.93
C ALA A 320 1.51 -6.06 34.59
N GLU A 321 1.08 -7.31 34.39
CA GLU A 321 -0.35 -7.63 34.18
C GLU A 321 -1.18 -7.16 35.37
N GLY A 322 -2.23 -6.36 35.09
CA GLY A 322 -3.07 -5.73 36.11
C GLY A 322 -2.51 -4.43 36.71
N GLY A 323 -1.32 -3.97 36.30
CA GLY A 323 -0.76 -2.70 36.72
C GLY A 323 -1.37 -1.51 35.98
N LYS A 324 -1.49 -0.36 36.67
CA LYS A 324 -2.19 0.85 36.16
C LYS A 324 -1.46 1.59 35.05
N ALA A 325 -0.15 1.36 34.88
CA ALA A 325 0.66 2.02 33.84
C ALA A 325 0.79 1.19 32.56
N ARG A 326 0.31 -0.07 32.54
CA ARG A 326 0.38 -0.93 31.36
C ARG A 326 -0.45 -0.33 30.22
N GLY A 327 0.18 -0.14 29.06
CA GLY A 327 -0.43 0.48 27.89
C GLY A 327 -0.67 1.99 27.99
N ARG A 328 -0.56 2.62 29.16
CA ARG A 328 -0.92 4.03 29.40
C ARG A 328 0.07 4.79 30.32
N ALA A 329 1.36 4.59 30.12
CA ALA A 329 2.41 5.08 31.02
C ALA A 329 2.35 6.61 31.28
N LEU A 330 2.13 7.45 30.26
CA LEU A 330 2.02 8.90 30.45
C LEU A 330 0.69 9.31 31.10
N ALA A 331 -0.40 8.59 30.82
CA ALA A 331 -1.67 8.83 31.53
C ALA A 331 -1.56 8.48 33.01
N TYR A 332 -0.84 7.40 33.37
CA TYR A 332 -0.54 7.07 34.76
C TYR A 332 0.15 8.24 35.48
N ILE A 333 1.20 8.82 34.88
CA ILE A 333 1.87 9.98 35.44
C ILE A 333 0.91 11.18 35.54
N ALA A 334 0.04 11.38 34.55
CA ALA A 334 -0.94 12.46 34.56
C ALA A 334 -1.94 12.33 35.72
N HIS A 335 -2.47 11.13 35.98
CA HIS A 335 -3.38 10.87 37.09
C HIS A 335 -2.67 10.97 38.45
N GLU A 336 -1.50 10.34 38.60
CA GLU A 336 -0.78 10.25 39.87
C GLU A 336 -0.26 11.62 40.36
N TYR A 337 0.27 12.45 39.45
CA TYR A 337 0.96 13.68 39.84
C TYR A 337 0.16 14.98 39.54
N LEU A 338 -0.86 14.94 38.66
CA LEU A 338 -1.68 16.09 38.31
C LEU A 338 -3.15 15.91 38.72
N GLY A 339 -3.51 14.73 39.24
CA GLY A 339 -4.85 14.39 39.73
C GLY A 339 -5.83 13.96 38.63
N ASP A 340 -6.95 13.35 39.07
CA ASP A 340 -7.89 12.65 38.18
C ASP A 340 -8.59 13.55 37.14
N TYR A 341 -8.84 14.80 37.45
CA TYR A 341 -9.43 15.75 36.48
C TYR A 341 -8.50 16.01 35.30
N PHE A 342 -7.20 16.25 35.57
CA PHE A 342 -6.22 16.46 34.52
C PHE A 342 -5.94 15.14 33.80
N GLY A 343 -5.80 14.04 34.52
CA GLY A 343 -5.62 12.69 33.95
C GLY A 343 -6.75 12.33 33.00
N THR A 344 -8.01 12.63 33.35
CA THR A 344 -9.17 12.40 32.49
C THR A 344 -9.15 13.30 31.24
N ALA A 345 -8.76 14.57 31.38
CA ALA A 345 -8.58 15.43 30.21
C ALA A 345 -7.48 14.90 29.27
N TYR A 346 -6.40 14.35 29.84
CA TYR A 346 -5.33 13.66 29.11
C TYR A 346 -5.86 12.41 28.41
N ASP A 347 -6.60 11.53 29.09
CA ASP A 347 -7.22 10.31 28.51
C ASP A 347 -8.14 10.67 27.33
N ILE A 348 -9.03 11.65 27.50
CA ILE A 348 -9.93 12.11 26.42
C ILE A 348 -9.13 12.59 25.20
N SER A 349 -8.08 13.38 25.43
CA SER A 349 -7.22 13.86 24.34
C SER A 349 -6.49 12.71 23.65
N THR A 350 -6.02 11.72 24.40
CA THR A 350 -5.35 10.53 23.87
C THR A 350 -6.32 9.65 23.08
N ILE A 351 -7.52 9.40 23.57
CA ILE A 351 -8.57 8.66 22.85
C ILE A 351 -8.90 9.34 21.53
N LEU A 352 -9.04 10.65 21.52
CA LEU A 352 -9.39 11.39 20.31
C LEU A 352 -8.26 11.36 19.27
N ILE A 353 -7.00 11.53 19.67
CA ILE A 353 -5.89 11.50 18.72
C ILE A 353 -5.66 10.09 18.18
N LEU A 354 -5.79 9.05 19.01
CA LEU A 354 -5.70 7.65 18.60
C LEU A 354 -6.82 7.28 17.60
N TRP A 355 -8.06 7.68 17.89
CA TRP A 355 -9.18 7.42 16.98
C TRP A 355 -8.96 8.13 15.64
N PHE A 356 -8.42 9.36 15.67
CA PHE A 356 -8.12 10.11 14.46
C PHE A 356 -6.90 9.54 13.70
N ALA A 357 -5.94 8.93 14.39
CA ALA A 357 -4.86 8.14 13.78
C ALA A 357 -5.41 6.93 13.02
N GLY A 358 -6.35 6.20 13.61
CA GLY A 358 -7.09 5.14 12.91
C GLY A 358 -7.84 5.66 11.68
N ALA A 359 -8.42 6.86 11.74
CA ALA A 359 -9.06 7.50 10.58
C ALA A 359 -8.04 7.84 9.48
N SER A 360 -6.86 8.34 9.83
CA SER A 360 -5.77 8.61 8.88
C SER A 360 -5.30 7.34 8.18
N ALA A 361 -5.13 6.25 8.93
CA ALA A 361 -4.75 4.94 8.38
C ALA A 361 -5.82 4.37 7.43
N MET A 362 -7.11 4.47 7.78
CA MET A 362 -8.20 4.07 6.89
C MET A 362 -8.19 4.88 5.59
N ALA A 363 -7.99 6.20 5.67
CA ALA A 363 -7.86 7.06 4.48
C ALA A 363 -6.65 6.67 3.62
N GLY A 364 -5.53 6.30 4.26
CA GLY A 364 -4.34 5.77 3.60
C GLY A 364 -4.63 4.50 2.78
N LEU A 365 -5.30 3.51 3.37
CA LEU A 365 -5.73 2.28 2.68
C LEU A 365 -6.64 2.58 1.48
N LEU A 366 -7.62 3.46 1.67
CA LEU A 366 -8.58 3.85 0.63
C LEU A 366 -7.92 4.62 -0.52
N ASN A 367 -6.76 5.23 -0.28
CA ASN A 367 -5.99 5.93 -1.32
C ASN A 367 -5.04 4.97 -2.05
N ILE A 368 -4.29 4.12 -1.32
CA ILE A 368 -3.22 3.29 -1.90
C ILE A 368 -3.77 2.10 -2.68
N VAL A 369 -4.73 1.36 -2.13
CA VAL A 369 -5.23 0.12 -2.74
C VAL A 369 -5.88 0.35 -4.11
N PRO A 370 -6.80 1.33 -4.30
CA PRO A 370 -7.38 1.61 -5.61
C PRO A 370 -6.39 2.17 -6.64
N ARG A 371 -5.31 2.78 -6.20
CA ARG A 371 -4.29 3.38 -7.08
C ARG A 371 -3.45 2.35 -7.83
N TYR A 372 -3.12 1.24 -7.17
CA TYR A 372 -2.22 0.21 -7.74
C TYR A 372 -2.97 -0.99 -8.31
N LEU A 373 -3.82 -1.65 -7.52
CA LEU A 373 -4.37 -2.95 -7.89
C LEU A 373 -5.29 -2.93 -9.13
N PRO A 374 -6.26 -2.00 -9.28
CA PRO A 374 -7.11 -1.97 -10.46
C PRO A 374 -6.36 -1.64 -11.75
N ARG A 375 -5.30 -0.83 -11.68
CA ARG A 375 -4.47 -0.46 -12.83
C ARG A 375 -3.71 -1.66 -13.40
N TYR A 376 -3.22 -2.55 -12.54
CA TYR A 376 -2.56 -3.79 -12.97
C TYR A 376 -3.53 -4.91 -13.36
N GLY A 377 -4.85 -4.63 -13.35
CA GLY A 377 -5.88 -5.65 -13.52
C GLY A 377 -6.00 -6.62 -12.34
N MET A 378 -5.37 -6.28 -11.23
CA MET A 378 -5.24 -7.11 -10.03
C MET A 378 -6.34 -6.88 -9.00
N ALA A 379 -7.31 -6.03 -9.31
CA ALA A 379 -8.54 -5.87 -8.54
C ALA A 379 -9.72 -5.59 -9.48
N PRO A 380 -10.93 -6.01 -9.10
CA PRO A 380 -12.14 -5.71 -9.85
C PRO A 380 -12.47 -4.21 -9.79
N ASN A 381 -13.31 -3.74 -10.73
CA ASN A 381 -13.63 -2.31 -10.83
C ASN A 381 -14.32 -1.72 -9.58
N TRP A 382 -15.05 -2.53 -8.80
CA TRP A 382 -15.63 -2.08 -7.55
C TRP A 382 -14.60 -1.67 -6.48
N ALA A 383 -13.35 -2.16 -6.58
CA ALA A 383 -12.26 -1.76 -5.70
C ALA A 383 -11.82 -0.29 -5.88
N ARG A 384 -12.40 0.44 -6.85
CA ARG A 384 -12.25 1.89 -6.99
C ARG A 384 -13.28 2.66 -6.17
N ALA A 385 -14.30 1.98 -5.66
CA ALA A 385 -15.35 2.59 -4.84
C ALA A 385 -14.96 2.58 -3.37
N THR A 386 -15.07 3.71 -2.68
CA THR A 386 -14.70 3.88 -1.27
C THR A 386 -15.50 2.97 -0.34
N ARG A 387 -16.83 2.91 -0.50
CA ARG A 387 -17.71 2.19 0.44
C ARG A 387 -17.47 0.69 0.54
N PRO A 388 -17.36 -0.09 -0.57
CA PRO A 388 -17.02 -1.50 -0.48
C PRO A 388 -15.67 -1.75 0.20
N LEU A 389 -14.67 -0.90 -0.05
CA LEU A 389 -13.37 -1.02 0.58
C LEU A 389 -13.43 -0.75 2.09
N VAL A 390 -14.20 0.26 2.53
CA VAL A 390 -14.43 0.52 3.96
C VAL A 390 -15.01 -0.71 4.64
N LEU A 391 -16.01 -1.36 4.04
CA LEU A 391 -16.59 -2.59 4.60
C LEU A 391 -15.57 -3.72 4.68
N VAL A 392 -14.77 -3.92 3.63
CA VAL A 392 -13.71 -4.95 3.61
C VAL A 392 -12.67 -4.67 4.69
N PHE A 393 -12.14 -3.46 4.76
CA PHE A 393 -11.11 -3.11 5.72
C PHE A 393 -11.63 -3.14 7.17
N SER A 394 -12.84 -2.64 7.43
CA SER A 394 -13.46 -2.75 8.77
C SER A 394 -13.65 -4.20 9.19
N THR A 395 -14.07 -5.09 8.27
CA THR A 395 -14.17 -6.52 8.56
C THR A 395 -12.82 -7.13 8.89
N ILE A 396 -11.78 -6.79 8.14
CA ILE A 396 -10.40 -7.24 8.42
C ILE A 396 -9.96 -6.74 9.80
N CYS A 397 -10.20 -5.47 10.12
CA CYS A 397 -9.88 -4.90 11.44
C CYS A 397 -10.61 -5.62 12.57
N PHE A 398 -11.89 -5.99 12.39
CA PHE A 398 -12.61 -6.79 13.38
C PHE A 398 -11.96 -8.16 13.61
N VAL A 399 -11.62 -8.86 12.53
CA VAL A 399 -10.94 -10.17 12.62
C VAL A 399 -9.59 -10.05 13.33
N VAL A 400 -8.79 -9.05 12.98
CA VAL A 400 -7.49 -8.79 13.62
C VAL A 400 -7.66 -8.48 15.11
N THR A 401 -8.61 -7.61 15.47
CA THR A 401 -8.90 -7.28 16.88
C THR A 401 -9.27 -8.52 17.69
N ILE A 402 -10.09 -9.41 17.13
CA ILE A 402 -10.50 -10.65 17.81
C ILE A 402 -9.31 -11.61 17.97
N ILE A 403 -8.47 -11.77 16.94
CA ILE A 403 -7.29 -12.64 16.97
C ILE A 403 -6.29 -12.16 18.04
N PHE A 404 -6.02 -10.87 18.09
CA PHE A 404 -5.10 -10.26 19.06
C PHE A 404 -5.74 -9.97 20.42
N LYS A 405 -7.06 -10.21 20.59
CA LYS A 405 -7.81 -9.89 21.82
C LYS A 405 -7.66 -8.43 22.25
N ALA A 406 -7.46 -7.51 21.30
CA ALA A 406 -7.17 -6.09 21.53
C ALA A 406 -5.89 -5.82 22.34
N ASP A 407 -4.94 -6.75 22.39
CA ASP A 407 -3.66 -6.56 23.07
C ASP A 407 -2.77 -5.59 22.30
N VAL A 408 -2.43 -4.46 22.92
CA VAL A 408 -1.64 -3.37 22.32
C VAL A 408 -0.18 -3.79 22.10
N GLU A 409 0.39 -4.58 23.02
CA GLU A 409 1.79 -5.00 22.94
C GLU A 409 2.02 -6.00 21.79
N ALA A 410 1.13 -6.99 21.68
CA ALA A 410 1.17 -7.99 20.61
C ALA A 410 0.99 -7.34 19.23
N GLN A 411 0.07 -6.40 19.10
CA GLN A 411 -0.16 -5.64 17.88
C GLN A 411 1.03 -4.71 17.55
N GLY A 412 1.66 -4.12 18.56
CA GLY A 412 2.84 -3.29 18.41
C GLY A 412 4.00 -4.01 17.73
N GLY A 413 4.20 -5.30 18.02
CA GLY A 413 5.20 -6.13 17.34
C GLY A 413 4.94 -6.29 15.83
N ALA A 414 3.67 -6.49 15.45
CA ALA A 414 3.26 -6.58 14.05
C ALA A 414 3.42 -5.25 13.31
N TYR A 415 3.04 -4.16 13.96
CA TYR A 415 3.21 -2.79 13.45
C TYR A 415 4.66 -2.46 13.15
N ALA A 416 5.56 -2.70 14.12
CA ALA A 416 7.00 -2.45 13.95
C ALA A 416 7.57 -3.16 12.71
N THR A 417 7.13 -4.39 12.43
CA THR A 417 7.58 -5.13 11.24
C THR A 417 7.15 -4.44 9.95
N GLY A 418 5.90 -3.99 9.85
CA GLY A 418 5.38 -3.24 8.70
C GLY A 418 6.18 -1.97 8.42
N VAL A 419 6.32 -1.12 9.43
CA VAL A 419 7.08 0.13 9.36
C VAL A 419 8.53 -0.11 8.93
N LEU A 420 9.23 -1.07 9.56
CA LEU A 420 10.65 -1.34 9.27
C LEU A 420 10.87 -1.88 7.86
N VAL A 421 10.00 -2.74 7.35
CA VAL A 421 10.11 -3.23 5.97
C VAL A 421 9.93 -2.10 4.97
N LEU A 422 8.96 -1.20 5.19
CA LEU A 422 8.75 -0.02 4.34
C LEU A 422 9.95 0.92 4.37
N MET A 423 10.52 1.20 5.55
CA MET A 423 11.70 2.04 5.68
C MET A 423 12.94 1.41 5.05
N THR A 424 13.13 0.11 5.23
CA THR A 424 14.23 -0.63 4.59
C THR A 424 14.08 -0.59 3.07
N SER A 425 12.88 -0.78 2.55
CA SER A 425 12.60 -0.70 1.12
C SER A 425 12.86 0.70 0.56
N ALA A 426 12.48 1.75 1.29
CA ALA A 426 12.77 3.14 0.94
C ALA A 426 14.27 3.42 0.93
N ALA A 427 15.01 2.94 1.94
CA ALA A 427 16.46 3.10 2.03
C ALA A 427 17.20 2.38 0.88
N ILE A 428 16.75 1.17 0.52
CA ILE A 428 17.27 0.43 -0.63
C ILE A 428 16.96 1.19 -1.94
N ALA A 429 15.73 1.68 -2.14
CA ALA A 429 15.33 2.45 -3.32
C ALA A 429 16.20 3.70 -3.50
N VAL A 430 16.39 4.47 -2.43
CA VAL A 430 17.23 5.67 -2.41
C VAL A 430 18.69 5.32 -2.70
N THR A 431 19.19 4.23 -2.14
CA THR A 431 20.55 3.76 -2.39
C THR A 431 20.76 3.41 -3.86
N ILE A 432 19.86 2.62 -4.46
CA ILE A 432 19.92 2.24 -5.88
C ILE A 432 19.86 3.49 -6.77
N SER A 433 18.93 4.41 -6.49
CA SER A 433 18.79 5.67 -7.24
C SER A 433 20.05 6.54 -7.13
N ALA A 434 20.64 6.66 -5.93
CA ALA A 434 21.87 7.41 -5.72
C ALA A 434 23.08 6.79 -6.44
N TRP A 435 23.12 5.46 -6.54
CA TRP A 435 24.15 4.75 -7.31
C TRP A 435 23.98 4.95 -8.81
N ALA A 436 22.78 4.81 -9.34
CA ALA A 436 22.46 5.03 -10.75
C ALA A 436 22.78 6.47 -11.18
N LYS A 437 22.52 7.45 -10.31
CA LYS A 437 22.81 8.88 -10.55
C LYS A 437 24.24 9.30 -10.16
N ARG A 438 25.12 8.36 -9.77
CA ARG A 438 26.51 8.56 -9.36
C ARG A 438 26.72 9.65 -8.30
N GLN A 439 25.82 9.75 -7.33
CA GLN A 439 25.88 10.77 -6.29
C GLN A 439 26.98 10.49 -5.25
N SER A 440 27.56 11.54 -4.66
CA SER A 440 28.57 11.42 -3.62
C SER A 440 28.05 10.77 -2.33
N ALA A 441 26.77 10.99 -1.99
CA ALA A 441 26.12 10.46 -0.80
C ALA A 441 25.73 8.97 -0.88
N LYS A 442 26.01 8.25 -1.98
CA LYS A 442 25.63 6.85 -2.19
C LYS A 442 26.11 5.90 -1.07
N TRP A 443 27.32 6.13 -0.53
CA TRP A 443 27.86 5.34 0.56
C TRP A 443 27.12 5.58 1.88
N LEU A 444 26.74 6.84 2.15
CA LEU A 444 25.93 7.17 3.32
C LEU A 444 24.57 6.46 3.27
N TYR A 445 23.90 6.52 2.12
CA TYR A 445 22.62 5.82 1.95
C TYR A 445 22.75 4.31 2.07
N LEU A 446 23.86 3.72 1.59
CA LEU A 446 24.13 2.30 1.79
C LEU A 446 24.27 1.94 3.28
N ILE A 447 25.02 2.72 4.05
CA ILE A 447 25.18 2.51 5.49
C ILE A 447 23.82 2.58 6.18
N ILE A 448 23.01 3.58 5.86
CA ILE A 448 21.65 3.72 6.41
C ILE A 448 20.78 2.51 6.04
N ALA A 449 20.84 2.04 4.78
CA ALA A 449 20.10 0.87 4.34
C ALA A 449 20.54 -0.41 5.09
N LEU A 450 21.83 -0.58 5.36
CA LEU A 450 22.34 -1.70 6.16
C LEU A 450 21.87 -1.65 7.61
N VAL A 451 21.80 -0.45 8.22
CA VAL A 451 21.26 -0.28 9.58
C VAL A 451 19.79 -0.61 9.61
N PHE A 452 18.99 -0.14 8.65
CA PHE A 452 17.56 -0.51 8.56
C PHE A 452 17.38 -2.01 8.31
N ALA A 453 18.19 -2.62 7.44
CA ALA A 453 18.15 -4.07 7.21
C ALA A 453 18.45 -4.85 8.50
N TYR A 454 19.48 -4.46 9.24
CA TYR A 454 19.78 -5.03 10.56
C TYR A 454 18.59 -4.88 11.52
N THR A 455 18.03 -3.67 11.63
CA THR A 455 16.89 -3.38 12.51
C THR A 455 15.68 -4.24 12.15
N THR A 456 15.38 -4.38 10.84
CA THR A 456 14.27 -5.20 10.34
C THR A 456 14.48 -6.69 10.65
N ILE A 457 15.68 -7.21 10.36
CA ILE A 457 16.00 -8.63 10.60
C ILE A 457 15.91 -8.95 12.09
N THR A 458 16.49 -8.11 12.94
CA THR A 458 16.44 -8.29 14.40
C THR A 458 15.00 -8.25 14.91
N ASN A 459 14.18 -7.28 14.45
CA ASN A 459 12.77 -7.22 14.84
C ASN A 459 11.97 -8.44 14.40
N VAL A 460 12.20 -8.96 13.19
CA VAL A 460 11.52 -10.17 12.67
C VAL A 460 11.89 -11.41 13.48
N ILE A 461 13.15 -11.54 13.90
CA ILE A 461 13.62 -12.67 14.74
C ILE A 461 13.00 -12.59 16.13
N GLU A 462 12.99 -11.42 16.74
CA GLU A 462 12.50 -11.20 18.11
C GLU A 462 10.97 -11.20 18.22
N ARG A 463 10.27 -10.77 17.16
CA ARG A 463 8.81 -10.65 17.08
C ARG A 463 8.25 -11.28 15.79
N PRO A 464 8.25 -12.61 15.69
CA PRO A 464 7.88 -13.32 14.43
C PRO A 464 6.41 -13.16 14.05
N ASP A 465 5.54 -12.72 14.96
CA ASP A 465 4.10 -12.57 14.67
C ASP A 465 3.84 -11.49 13.60
N GLY A 466 4.64 -10.44 13.58
CA GLY A 466 4.54 -9.40 12.56
C GLY A 466 4.75 -9.94 11.13
N ILE A 467 5.78 -10.76 10.93
CA ILE A 467 6.04 -11.33 9.60
C ILE A 467 5.00 -12.42 9.23
N LYS A 468 4.45 -13.15 10.19
CA LYS A 468 3.38 -14.14 9.94
C LYS A 468 2.13 -13.43 9.40
N ILE A 469 1.72 -12.32 10.03
CA ILE A 469 0.56 -11.55 9.61
C ILE A 469 0.80 -10.90 8.26
N ALA A 470 1.95 -10.25 8.07
CA ALA A 470 2.31 -9.67 6.79
C ALA A 470 2.34 -10.71 5.67
N SER A 471 2.87 -11.92 5.94
CA SER A 471 2.87 -13.03 4.98
C SER A 471 1.46 -13.47 4.60
N PHE A 472 0.53 -13.50 5.55
CA PHE A 472 -0.87 -13.78 5.27
C PHE A 472 -1.49 -12.71 4.35
N PHE A 473 -1.29 -11.42 4.66
CA PHE A 473 -1.78 -10.33 3.81
C PHE A 473 -1.14 -10.35 2.42
N ILE A 474 0.17 -10.56 2.33
CA ILE A 474 0.88 -10.67 1.04
C ILE A 474 0.28 -11.81 0.22
N PHE A 475 0.13 -12.99 0.82
CA PHE A 475 -0.46 -14.15 0.15
C PHE A 475 -1.89 -13.86 -0.32
N ALA A 476 -2.73 -13.29 0.54
CA ALA A 476 -4.12 -12.94 0.22
C ALA A 476 -4.19 -11.90 -0.93
N ILE A 477 -3.36 -10.85 -0.88
CA ILE A 477 -3.30 -9.82 -1.93
C ILE A 477 -2.81 -10.43 -3.25
N VAL A 478 -1.74 -11.22 -3.23
CA VAL A 478 -1.17 -11.86 -4.43
C VAL A 478 -2.19 -12.82 -5.03
N LEU A 479 -2.81 -13.68 -4.23
CA LEU A 479 -3.82 -14.63 -4.69
C LEU A 479 -5.04 -13.91 -5.28
N ALA A 480 -5.60 -12.96 -4.56
CA ALA A 480 -6.74 -12.16 -5.04
C ALA A 480 -6.41 -11.40 -6.31
N SER A 481 -5.18 -10.88 -6.41
CA SER A 481 -4.68 -10.16 -7.58
C SER A 481 -4.59 -11.06 -8.81
N PHE A 482 -4.04 -12.26 -8.67
CA PHE A 482 -3.96 -13.22 -9.78
C PHE A 482 -5.34 -13.74 -10.19
N ILE A 483 -6.22 -14.04 -9.25
CA ILE A 483 -7.61 -14.44 -9.54
C ILE A 483 -8.33 -13.31 -10.31
N SER A 484 -8.23 -12.08 -9.82
CA SER A 484 -8.83 -10.92 -10.49
C SER A 484 -8.29 -10.74 -11.91
N ARG A 485 -6.96 -10.84 -12.09
CA ARG A 485 -6.33 -10.71 -13.40
C ARG A 485 -6.76 -11.83 -14.37
N ALA A 486 -6.91 -13.06 -13.87
CA ALA A 486 -7.40 -14.17 -14.66
C ALA A 486 -8.85 -13.95 -15.11
N LEU A 487 -9.74 -13.51 -14.20
CA LEU A 487 -11.15 -13.23 -14.50
C LEU A 487 -11.31 -12.05 -15.49
N ARG A 488 -10.39 -11.09 -15.45
CA ARG A 488 -10.38 -9.91 -16.33
C ARG A 488 -9.52 -10.09 -17.59
N SER A 489 -8.97 -11.28 -17.80
CA SER A 489 -8.04 -11.54 -18.90
C SER A 489 -8.66 -11.29 -20.27
N THR A 490 -9.96 -11.50 -20.40
CA THR A 490 -10.74 -11.31 -21.65
C THR A 490 -11.43 -9.95 -21.77
N GLU A 491 -11.19 -9.00 -20.86
CA GLU A 491 -11.65 -7.60 -21.03
C GLU A 491 -10.85 -6.91 -22.14
N LEU A 492 -11.52 -6.05 -22.92
CA LEU A 492 -10.83 -5.16 -23.87
C LEU A 492 -10.08 -4.07 -23.09
N ARG A 493 -8.72 -4.01 -23.22
CA ARG A 493 -7.84 -3.27 -22.33
C ARG A 493 -7.16 -2.06 -22.97
N VAL A 494 -7.34 -1.90 -24.29
CA VAL A 494 -6.74 -0.80 -25.04
C VAL A 494 -7.54 0.47 -24.81
N GLU A 495 -6.87 1.51 -24.29
CA GLU A 495 -7.50 2.79 -24.00
C GLU A 495 -7.52 3.73 -25.19
N LYS A 496 -6.48 3.68 -26.05
CA LYS A 496 -6.32 4.54 -27.20
C LYS A 496 -5.49 3.86 -28.28
N ILE A 497 -5.88 4.06 -29.52
CA ILE A 497 -5.09 3.63 -30.69
C ILE A 497 -4.62 4.88 -31.44
N GLU A 498 -3.33 4.94 -31.71
CA GLU A 498 -2.67 6.01 -32.46
C GLU A 498 -2.04 5.39 -33.70
N PHE A 499 -2.34 5.96 -34.88
CA PHE A 499 -1.81 5.51 -36.16
C PHE A 499 -0.84 6.55 -36.69
N ASP A 500 0.26 6.10 -37.29
CA ASP A 500 1.09 6.97 -38.13
C ASP A 500 0.41 7.25 -39.48
N GLU A 501 0.99 8.13 -40.25
CA GLU A 501 0.40 8.54 -41.53
C GLU A 501 0.31 7.39 -42.55
N GLN A 502 1.31 6.50 -42.56
CA GLN A 502 1.33 5.36 -43.49
C GLN A 502 0.28 4.32 -43.12
N ALA A 503 0.10 4.02 -41.83
CA ALA A 503 -0.96 3.13 -41.37
C ALA A 503 -2.36 3.68 -41.69
N LYS A 504 -2.54 5.02 -41.62
CA LYS A 504 -3.82 5.65 -42.01
C LYS A 504 -4.11 5.48 -43.50
N VAL A 505 -3.09 5.61 -44.36
CA VAL A 505 -3.24 5.37 -45.81
C VAL A 505 -3.66 3.93 -46.05
N PHE A 506 -2.96 2.95 -45.48
CA PHE A 506 -3.28 1.53 -45.66
C PHE A 506 -4.71 1.17 -45.20
N ILE A 507 -5.13 1.72 -44.06
CA ILE A 507 -6.48 1.51 -43.54
C ILE A 507 -7.55 2.14 -44.45
N ASN A 508 -7.31 3.34 -44.97
CA ASN A 508 -8.28 4.01 -45.83
C ASN A 508 -8.42 3.29 -47.16
N GLU A 509 -7.34 2.82 -47.75
CA GLU A 509 -7.36 2.03 -48.99
C GLU A 509 -8.07 0.68 -48.78
N MET A 510 -7.84 0.01 -47.62
CA MET A 510 -8.54 -1.22 -47.26
C MET A 510 -10.04 -0.99 -47.04
N ALA A 511 -10.43 0.17 -46.53
CA ALA A 511 -11.82 0.51 -46.24
C ALA A 511 -12.69 0.67 -47.51
N GLU A 512 -12.11 0.77 -48.69
CA GLU A 512 -12.86 0.79 -49.95
C GLU A 512 -13.50 -0.59 -50.26
N GLY A 513 -12.81 -1.71 -49.88
CA GLY A 513 -13.26 -3.08 -50.04
C GLY A 513 -13.73 -3.73 -48.72
N GLU A 514 -13.65 -5.04 -48.67
CA GLU A 514 -13.78 -5.81 -47.43
C GLU A 514 -12.47 -5.73 -46.60
N ILE A 515 -12.59 -5.51 -45.31
CA ILE A 515 -11.44 -5.38 -44.42
C ILE A 515 -10.96 -6.77 -44.04
N ARG A 516 -9.84 -7.21 -44.63
CA ARG A 516 -9.25 -8.53 -44.40
C ARG A 516 -7.86 -8.38 -43.75
N ILE A 517 -7.71 -8.88 -42.55
CA ILE A 517 -6.50 -8.80 -41.76
C ILE A 517 -5.94 -10.20 -41.54
N VAL A 518 -4.68 -10.39 -41.93
CA VAL A 518 -3.94 -11.62 -41.62
C VAL A 518 -2.98 -11.35 -40.46
N THR A 519 -3.15 -12.09 -39.38
CA THR A 519 -2.18 -11.99 -38.27
C THR A 519 -0.92 -12.75 -38.62
N ASN A 520 0.22 -12.08 -38.44
CA ASN A 520 1.54 -12.65 -38.68
C ASN A 520 2.42 -12.51 -37.43
N ARG A 521 3.15 -13.57 -37.11
CA ARG A 521 4.27 -13.52 -36.17
C ARG A 521 5.54 -13.46 -37.01
N ARG A 522 6.14 -12.29 -37.11
CA ARG A 522 7.34 -12.07 -37.90
C ARG A 522 8.46 -13.03 -37.50
N GLU A 523 8.96 -13.80 -38.44
CA GLU A 523 10.12 -14.68 -38.30
C GLU A 523 11.35 -14.07 -38.94
N THR A 524 11.36 -13.94 -40.27
CA THR A 524 12.41 -13.29 -41.08
C THR A 524 12.03 -11.85 -41.39
N GLY A 525 10.76 -11.60 -41.70
CA GLY A 525 10.22 -10.31 -42.10
C GLY A 525 10.57 -9.94 -43.56
N ASP A 526 10.88 -10.92 -44.40
CA ASP A 526 11.17 -10.78 -45.83
C ASP A 526 9.91 -11.02 -46.70
N ILE A 527 10.02 -10.74 -47.98
CA ILE A 527 8.89 -10.88 -48.90
C ILE A 527 8.38 -12.30 -49.02
N GLU A 528 9.26 -13.30 -48.91
CA GLU A 528 8.88 -14.72 -49.07
C GLU A 528 7.98 -15.17 -47.90
N GLU A 529 8.22 -14.68 -46.67
CA GLU A 529 7.35 -14.95 -45.51
C GLU A 529 5.92 -14.44 -45.79
N TYR A 530 5.76 -13.19 -46.28
CA TYR A 530 4.43 -12.64 -46.53
C TYR A 530 3.74 -13.29 -47.73
N ARG A 531 4.51 -13.64 -48.75
CA ARG A 531 4.00 -14.31 -49.94
C ARG A 531 3.45 -15.70 -49.60
N LEU A 532 4.22 -16.46 -48.85
CA LEU A 532 3.79 -17.79 -48.40
C LEU A 532 2.55 -17.68 -47.52
N LYS A 533 2.54 -16.75 -46.58
CA LYS A 533 1.43 -16.55 -45.66
C LYS A 533 0.15 -16.07 -46.36
N GLU A 534 0.29 -15.18 -47.34
CA GLU A 534 -0.83 -14.75 -48.17
C GLU A 534 -1.41 -15.95 -48.94
N TYR A 535 -0.55 -16.73 -49.60
CA TYR A 535 -0.98 -17.89 -50.36
C TYR A 535 -1.74 -18.90 -49.49
N GLU A 536 -1.20 -19.27 -48.35
CA GLU A 536 -1.86 -20.16 -47.39
C GLU A 536 -3.24 -19.63 -47.01
N LYS A 537 -3.34 -18.37 -46.58
CA LYS A 537 -4.61 -17.80 -46.10
C LYS A 537 -5.66 -17.63 -47.19
N ARG A 538 -5.23 -17.35 -48.43
CA ARG A 538 -6.16 -17.29 -49.55
C ARG A 538 -6.73 -18.67 -49.90
N VAL A 539 -5.89 -19.68 -49.91
CA VAL A 539 -6.31 -21.07 -50.20
C VAL A 539 -7.23 -21.60 -49.11
N ASP A 540 -6.80 -21.48 -47.86
CA ASP A 540 -7.54 -22.05 -46.70
C ASP A 540 -8.91 -21.41 -46.49
N ASN A 541 -9.05 -20.11 -46.80
CA ASN A 541 -10.26 -19.34 -46.50
C ASN A 541 -11.01 -18.89 -47.76
N HIS A 542 -10.61 -19.37 -48.95
CA HIS A 542 -11.21 -19.02 -50.25
C HIS A 542 -11.30 -17.50 -50.50
N ILE A 543 -10.23 -16.76 -50.11
CA ILE A 543 -10.17 -15.31 -50.29
C ILE A 543 -9.93 -15.00 -51.76
N PRO A 544 -10.77 -14.19 -52.44
CA PRO A 544 -10.56 -13.78 -53.82
C PRO A 544 -9.19 -13.12 -54.03
N SER A 545 -8.54 -13.38 -55.17
CA SER A 545 -7.26 -12.76 -55.49
C SER A 545 -7.35 -11.24 -55.67
N SER A 546 -8.54 -10.72 -55.99
CA SER A 546 -8.82 -9.29 -56.10
C SER A 546 -8.86 -8.55 -54.77
N ASP A 547 -9.13 -9.25 -53.66
CA ASP A 547 -9.33 -8.62 -52.37
C ASP A 547 -7.98 -8.29 -51.73
N PRO A 548 -7.77 -7.04 -51.30
CA PRO A 548 -6.56 -6.66 -50.59
C PRO A 548 -6.45 -7.34 -49.23
N ILE A 549 -5.23 -7.68 -48.82
CA ILE A 549 -4.92 -8.21 -47.50
C ILE A 549 -3.99 -7.24 -46.78
N LEU A 550 -4.27 -7.03 -45.51
CA LEU A 550 -3.45 -6.24 -44.58
C LEU A 550 -2.86 -7.16 -43.52
N PHE A 551 -1.54 -7.16 -43.40
CA PHE A 551 -0.87 -7.92 -42.37
C PHE A 551 -0.87 -7.16 -41.04
N TYR A 552 -1.03 -7.86 -39.92
CA TYR A 552 -0.93 -7.26 -38.61
C TYR A 552 0.06 -8.02 -37.74
N GLU A 553 1.14 -7.36 -37.38
CA GLU A 553 2.24 -7.88 -36.58
C GLU A 553 2.30 -7.21 -35.22
N ILE A 554 2.34 -8.01 -34.17
CA ILE A 554 2.35 -7.52 -32.81
C ILE A 554 3.60 -8.07 -32.12
N GLU A 555 4.47 -7.15 -31.73
CA GLU A 555 5.60 -7.46 -30.88
C GLU A 555 5.13 -7.45 -29.41
N LEU A 556 5.57 -8.46 -28.66
CA LEU A 556 5.18 -8.56 -27.26
C LEU A 556 5.99 -7.59 -26.41
N GLY A 557 5.31 -6.63 -25.83
CA GLY A 557 5.85 -5.67 -24.87
C GLY A 557 5.89 -6.21 -23.45
N ASP A 558 5.69 -5.32 -22.46
CA ASP A 558 5.63 -5.72 -21.07
C ASP A 558 4.27 -6.37 -20.72
N ALA A 559 4.24 -7.70 -20.70
CA ALA A 559 3.04 -8.48 -20.37
C ALA A 559 2.53 -8.27 -18.94
N SER A 560 3.31 -7.66 -18.06
CA SER A 560 2.87 -7.32 -16.70
C SER A 560 1.93 -6.12 -16.68
N GLU A 561 1.96 -5.25 -17.72
CA GLU A 561 1.01 -4.16 -17.90
C GLU A 561 -0.39 -4.72 -18.24
N PHE A 562 -1.43 -4.06 -17.72
CA PHE A 562 -2.81 -4.52 -17.96
C PHE A 562 -3.51 -3.67 -19.01
N LYS A 563 -3.37 -2.36 -18.94
CA LYS A 563 -3.91 -1.40 -19.88
C LYS A 563 -2.81 -0.74 -20.67
N GLY A 564 -3.09 -0.38 -21.92
CA GLY A 564 -2.10 0.24 -22.78
C GLY A 564 -2.68 1.08 -23.91
N LYS A 565 -1.79 1.85 -24.53
CA LYS A 565 -2.05 2.57 -25.78
C LYS A 565 -1.37 1.81 -26.90
N LEU A 566 -2.07 1.57 -28.00
CA LEU A 566 -1.47 1.00 -29.20
C LEU A 566 -0.96 2.12 -30.10
N LYS A 567 0.32 2.04 -30.44
CA LYS A 567 0.92 2.88 -31.48
C LYS A 567 1.17 2.00 -32.69
N ILE A 568 0.34 2.16 -33.71
CA ILE A 568 0.36 1.31 -34.89
C ILE A 568 1.09 2.07 -36.00
N ARG A 569 2.12 1.45 -36.56
CA ARG A 569 2.91 1.96 -37.69
C ARG A 569 2.62 1.15 -38.92
N GLY A 570 2.49 1.85 -40.07
CA GLY A 570 2.46 1.25 -41.40
C GLY A 570 3.86 0.95 -41.92
N VAL A 571 4.05 -0.24 -42.48
CA VAL A 571 5.30 -0.64 -43.13
C VAL A 571 4.95 -1.27 -44.47
N ASP A 572 5.59 -0.80 -45.56
CA ASP A 572 5.50 -1.42 -46.88
C ASP A 572 6.76 -2.27 -47.10
N ILE A 573 6.55 -3.52 -47.46
CA ILE A 573 7.63 -4.42 -47.88
C ILE A 573 7.30 -4.94 -49.28
N GLU A 574 7.87 -4.33 -50.28
CA GLU A 574 7.70 -4.66 -51.71
C GLU A 574 6.24 -4.84 -52.13
N GLY A 575 5.35 -3.95 -51.65
CA GLY A 575 3.91 -3.93 -51.91
C GLY A 575 3.03 -4.63 -50.88
N TYR A 576 3.62 -5.35 -49.95
CA TYR A 576 2.87 -5.91 -48.79
C TYR A 576 2.65 -4.82 -47.76
N ARG A 577 1.38 -4.59 -47.42
CA ARG A 577 0.95 -3.61 -46.42
C ARG A 577 0.91 -4.26 -45.04
N ILE A 578 1.69 -3.75 -44.10
CA ILE A 578 1.89 -4.34 -42.78
C ILE A 578 1.61 -3.27 -41.73
N LEU A 579 0.76 -3.58 -40.77
CA LEU A 579 0.60 -2.81 -39.55
C LEU A 579 1.46 -3.44 -38.45
N ARG A 580 2.30 -2.65 -37.79
CA ARG A 580 3.17 -3.09 -36.68
C ARG A 580 2.85 -2.34 -35.41
N THR A 581 2.79 -3.04 -34.30
CA THR A 581 2.62 -2.46 -32.97
C THR A 581 3.31 -3.29 -31.90
N GLU A 582 3.60 -2.65 -30.76
CA GLU A 582 3.99 -3.33 -29.54
C GLU A 582 2.81 -3.33 -28.58
N ALA A 583 2.53 -4.47 -27.94
CA ALA A 583 1.41 -4.61 -27.00
C ALA A 583 1.71 -5.58 -25.86
N PRO A 584 1.11 -5.38 -24.65
CA PRO A 584 1.27 -6.29 -23.53
C PRO A 584 0.53 -7.63 -23.70
N ALA A 585 -0.42 -7.71 -24.66
CA ALA A 585 -1.19 -8.93 -24.94
C ALA A 585 -1.65 -8.95 -26.40
N VAL A 586 -1.19 -9.96 -27.14
CA VAL A 586 -1.45 -10.12 -28.57
C VAL A 586 -2.94 -10.20 -28.90
N PRO A 587 -3.76 -11.09 -28.28
CA PRO A 587 -5.18 -11.18 -28.60
C PRO A 587 -5.96 -9.89 -28.35
N ASN A 588 -5.54 -9.13 -27.33
CA ASN A 588 -6.19 -7.88 -26.97
C ASN A 588 -5.90 -6.75 -27.97
N ALA A 589 -4.68 -6.69 -28.47
CA ALA A 589 -4.29 -5.74 -29.50
C ALA A 589 -5.04 -6.00 -30.84
N ILE A 590 -5.22 -7.28 -31.19
CA ILE A 590 -5.99 -7.66 -32.38
C ILE A 590 -7.46 -7.25 -32.21
N ALA A 591 -8.09 -7.62 -31.10
CA ALA A 591 -9.48 -7.28 -30.83
C ALA A 591 -9.71 -5.76 -30.85
N ALA A 592 -8.79 -5.00 -30.25
CA ALA A 592 -8.86 -3.54 -30.20
C ALA A 592 -8.79 -2.91 -31.61
N LEU A 593 -7.87 -3.38 -32.47
CA LEU A 593 -7.78 -2.91 -33.86
C LEU A 593 -9.07 -3.22 -34.62
N LEU A 594 -9.58 -4.44 -34.51
CA LEU A 594 -10.79 -4.86 -35.23
C LEU A 594 -12.01 -4.02 -34.81
N MET A 595 -12.20 -3.79 -33.50
CA MET A 595 -13.28 -2.95 -32.99
C MET A 595 -13.15 -1.51 -33.50
N HIS A 596 -11.94 -0.96 -33.47
CA HIS A 596 -11.67 0.40 -33.96
C HIS A 596 -11.95 0.53 -35.47
N LEU A 597 -11.55 -0.45 -36.28
CA LEU A 597 -11.80 -0.42 -37.73
C LEU A 597 -13.28 -0.51 -38.04
N ARG A 598 -14.01 -1.40 -37.34
CA ARG A 598 -15.46 -1.47 -37.45
C ARG A 598 -16.12 -0.11 -37.15
N ASP A 599 -15.78 0.48 -36.01
CA ASP A 599 -16.38 1.73 -35.56
C ASP A 599 -16.06 2.91 -36.50
N LYS A 600 -14.86 2.91 -37.10
CA LYS A 600 -14.43 3.96 -38.04
C LYS A 600 -15.04 3.81 -39.41
N THR A 601 -15.18 2.59 -39.92
CA THR A 601 -15.59 2.31 -41.30
C THR A 601 -17.03 1.91 -41.48
N GLY A 602 -17.70 1.48 -40.39
CA GLY A 602 -19.04 0.88 -40.45
C GLY A 602 -19.08 -0.51 -41.07
N LYS A 603 -17.92 -1.11 -41.43
CA LYS A 603 -17.82 -2.45 -42.03
C LYS A 603 -17.33 -3.46 -41.00
N ILE A 604 -17.72 -4.72 -41.13
CA ILE A 604 -17.30 -5.82 -40.27
C ILE A 604 -15.93 -6.33 -40.72
N PRO A 605 -14.84 -6.14 -39.95
CA PRO A 605 -13.54 -6.67 -40.30
C PRO A 605 -13.47 -8.19 -40.15
N HIS A 606 -12.71 -8.83 -41.02
CA HIS A 606 -12.36 -10.24 -40.99
C HIS A 606 -10.91 -10.41 -40.59
N VAL A 607 -10.63 -11.24 -39.58
CA VAL A 607 -9.26 -11.58 -39.17
C VAL A 607 -8.99 -13.07 -39.37
N TYR A 608 -7.83 -13.37 -39.93
CA TYR A 608 -7.42 -14.73 -40.27
C TYR A 608 -6.21 -15.14 -39.42
N PHE A 609 -6.36 -16.29 -38.74
CA PHE A 609 -5.32 -16.88 -37.89
C PHE A 609 -4.80 -18.18 -38.52
N GLY A 610 -3.58 -18.56 -38.13
CA GLY A 610 -3.08 -19.91 -38.30
C GLY A 610 -3.65 -20.85 -37.25
N TRP A 611 -3.52 -22.14 -37.48
CA TRP A 611 -3.89 -23.16 -36.52
C TRP A 611 -2.87 -23.19 -35.38
N SER A 612 -3.35 -23.39 -34.14
CA SER A 612 -2.49 -23.55 -32.97
C SER A 612 -2.65 -24.94 -32.38
N GLU A 613 -1.51 -25.62 -32.15
CA GLU A 613 -1.46 -26.95 -31.56
C GLU A 613 -0.88 -26.84 -30.15
N GLY A 614 -1.51 -27.48 -29.16
CA GLY A 614 -1.00 -27.53 -27.81
C GLY A 614 -2.05 -27.70 -26.71
N ASN A 615 -1.60 -27.67 -25.45
CA ASN A 615 -2.48 -27.83 -24.30
C ASN A 615 -3.22 -26.51 -23.98
N PRO A 616 -4.56 -26.47 -24.00
CA PRO A 616 -5.35 -25.27 -23.75
C PRO A 616 -5.07 -24.62 -22.38
N ALA A 617 -4.79 -25.42 -21.33
CA ALA A 617 -4.49 -24.88 -20.01
C ALA A 617 -3.12 -24.17 -19.99
N SER A 618 -2.12 -24.70 -20.71
CA SER A 618 -0.82 -24.05 -20.88
C SER A 618 -0.95 -22.73 -21.64
N TYR A 619 -1.77 -22.69 -22.69
CA TYR A 619 -2.04 -21.46 -23.45
C TYR A 619 -2.74 -20.41 -22.61
N LEU A 620 -3.69 -20.80 -21.77
CA LEU A 620 -4.38 -19.85 -20.87
C LEU A 620 -3.40 -19.23 -19.86
N ILE A 621 -2.54 -20.04 -19.25
CA ILE A 621 -1.51 -19.57 -18.31
C ILE A 621 -0.52 -18.64 -19.03
N ARG A 622 -0.04 -19.00 -20.22
CA ARG A 622 0.84 -18.17 -21.04
C ARG A 622 0.18 -16.82 -21.39
N TYR A 623 -1.11 -16.83 -21.71
CA TYR A 623 -1.84 -15.60 -22.00
C TYR A 623 -1.93 -14.68 -20.79
N ILE A 624 -2.29 -15.22 -19.62
CA ILE A 624 -2.45 -14.41 -18.39
C ILE A 624 -1.12 -13.82 -17.92
N LEU A 625 -0.01 -14.62 -18.01
CA LEU A 625 1.29 -14.22 -17.48
C LEU A 625 2.18 -13.53 -18.50
N PHE A 626 2.13 -13.95 -19.76
CA PHE A 626 3.07 -13.50 -20.78
C PHE A 626 2.40 -12.79 -21.97
N GLY A 627 1.07 -12.65 -21.98
CA GLY A 627 0.35 -11.97 -23.06
C GLY A 627 0.26 -12.76 -24.37
N GLU A 628 0.84 -13.95 -24.41
CA GLU A 628 0.80 -14.90 -25.50
C GLU A 628 -0.08 -16.09 -25.14
N GLY A 629 -0.69 -16.74 -26.13
CA GLY A 629 -1.50 -17.92 -25.87
C GLY A 629 -2.16 -18.39 -27.15
N ASP A 630 -3.27 -19.11 -27.02
CA ASP A 630 -4.10 -19.43 -28.17
C ASP A 630 -4.83 -18.16 -28.62
N THR A 631 -4.26 -17.50 -29.64
CA THR A 631 -4.63 -16.12 -30.01
C THR A 631 -6.07 -16.06 -30.55
N ALA A 632 -6.49 -17.00 -31.39
CA ALA A 632 -7.80 -16.93 -32.05
C ALA A 632 -8.99 -17.12 -31.07
N PRO A 633 -9.05 -18.15 -30.20
CA PRO A 633 -10.13 -18.30 -29.23
C PRO A 633 -10.20 -17.15 -28.22
N VAL A 634 -9.03 -16.66 -27.76
CA VAL A 634 -8.96 -15.56 -26.81
C VAL A 634 -9.44 -14.25 -27.46
N THR A 635 -9.01 -13.96 -28.70
CA THR A 635 -9.49 -12.80 -29.46
C THR A 635 -11.01 -12.86 -29.64
N ARG A 636 -11.54 -14.02 -30.02
CA ARG A 636 -12.99 -14.23 -30.16
C ARG A 636 -13.76 -13.97 -28.87
N GLU A 637 -13.22 -14.43 -27.74
CA GLU A 637 -13.86 -14.19 -26.44
C GLU A 637 -13.83 -12.71 -26.03
N ILE A 638 -12.72 -12.01 -26.28
CA ILE A 638 -12.60 -10.57 -26.05
C ILE A 638 -13.63 -9.81 -26.90
N LEU A 639 -13.73 -10.13 -28.19
CA LEU A 639 -14.71 -9.53 -29.11
C LEU A 639 -16.16 -9.82 -28.65
N ARG A 640 -16.45 -11.04 -28.19
CA ARG A 640 -17.76 -11.43 -27.67
C ARG A 640 -18.17 -10.64 -26.43
N GLN A 641 -17.21 -10.29 -25.58
CA GLN A 641 -17.47 -9.47 -24.39
C GLN A 641 -17.56 -7.98 -24.71
N ALA A 642 -16.77 -7.50 -25.68
CA ALA A 642 -16.77 -6.11 -26.10
C ALA A 642 -18.01 -5.75 -26.92
N GLU A 643 -18.49 -6.70 -27.77
CA GLU A 643 -19.66 -6.54 -28.61
C GLU A 643 -20.62 -7.73 -28.42
N PRO A 644 -21.71 -7.52 -27.63
CA PRO A 644 -22.70 -8.56 -27.41
C PRO A 644 -23.49 -8.94 -28.64
N ASP A 645 -23.72 -7.98 -29.58
CA ASP A 645 -24.47 -8.24 -30.80
C ASP A 645 -23.61 -9.05 -31.80
N PRO A 646 -24.05 -10.29 -32.13
CA PRO A 646 -23.31 -11.13 -33.07
C PRO A 646 -23.16 -10.53 -34.48
N GLU A 647 -24.14 -9.73 -34.93
CA GLU A 647 -24.16 -9.15 -36.28
C GLU A 647 -23.18 -7.99 -36.42
N LEU A 648 -22.84 -7.33 -35.32
CA LEU A 648 -21.88 -6.23 -35.26
C LEU A 648 -20.45 -6.66 -34.87
N ARG A 649 -20.26 -7.95 -34.63
CA ARG A 649 -18.98 -8.49 -34.12
C ARG A 649 -18.02 -8.79 -35.27
N PRO A 650 -16.76 -8.33 -35.19
CA PRO A 650 -15.71 -8.72 -36.15
C PRO A 650 -15.59 -10.23 -36.30
N SER A 651 -15.38 -10.70 -37.53
CA SER A 651 -15.34 -12.12 -37.87
C SER A 651 -13.95 -12.69 -37.63
N VAL A 652 -13.88 -13.86 -36.96
CA VAL A 652 -12.63 -14.58 -36.63
C VAL A 652 -12.59 -15.88 -37.41
N HIS A 653 -11.60 -16.04 -38.28
CA HIS A 653 -11.37 -17.21 -39.11
C HIS A 653 -10.09 -17.93 -38.64
N VAL A 654 -10.18 -19.24 -38.57
CA VAL A 654 -9.04 -20.11 -38.22
C VAL A 654 -8.90 -21.14 -39.32
N GLY A 655 -7.75 -21.19 -39.95
CA GLY A 655 -7.46 -22.12 -41.02
C GLY A 655 -5.94 -22.35 -41.18
N GLY A 656 -5.57 -23.46 -41.76
CA GLY A 656 -4.19 -23.84 -42.01
C GLY A 656 -3.93 -25.28 -41.82
#